data_1baa7d8bea0a0f6f1ed44e894af4c8cf
#
_entry.id   1baa7d8bea0a0f6f1ed44e894af4c8cf
#
_cell.length_a   1.000
_cell.length_b   1.000
_cell.length_c   1.000
_cell.angle_alpha   90.00
_cell.angle_beta   90.00
_cell.angle_gamma   90.00
#
_symmetry.space_group_name_H-M   'P 1'
#
loop_
_entity.id
_entity.type
_entity.pdbx_description
1 polymer ?
#
loop_
_entity_poly.entity_id
_entity_poly.type
_entity_poly.pdbx_seq_one_letter_code
_entity_poly.pdbx_strand_id
1 'polypeptide(L)'
;MAQCLADKRPIIYMRFASHEPLVKPQPGVTIYELNPHKGFEAFTIEVRELITKEGREACYVFDCLSELQAAWSADLMMGNFFRVTCPYLFELDTVAYFPIIRGGHSFQTIAKIRDTTQVLIDVYSSPENDLYVHPLKMWNRYSETMFLAHRYSPQTKEVFTLTDGMEASKFYALAGEEAQAAPDRNTDSWDRFFAAAQSDFRQGTLTANTCTKMCNMMITKDPKMREMVKRYFEPTDYFEVRNHMVGTGIIGGKACGMLLARKMIQLQQPGVYKHLEPHDSFYLGSDVFYSYLVANDLWTIRIKQRSEEGFIDEAPALKEGLLNGSFPDDIRERFMRILDYYGQAPIIVRSSSFLEDGFGNAFAGKYDSVFCANMGSLEERLDAFESAVRRVYASTMNPSALEYRRRNGLDRKEEQMALLVMRVSGSHYGHRLFMPTAAGVGYSHSTYRWSDSLDPSAGMLRLVAGLGTKAVDRTQSDYPRIIGLDKPLAQTNQTWADKHRYSQHNADVLDLEKRTITECNVLDLADLFPRFAQQAVFEHDREAEGRLRERGQFRPVLFASCQGLAENREFTTLMANMLSTLERCYEHPVDIEYTVNVGKDNEFVVNLLQCRPLHLLQSGKRIDLPKLLQEDTYFSIKQCAMGKSRVTPIDVVVVVDPFHYYQCPHIEKPTAARLIGMVNEHFRNTGKNCLLLVPGRIGTSSPELGVPVAFADVSNLMGICEVASSEAGYSPELSYGSHLFQDLVEADIYYGALLEDRSHVYYNPHFVERFIDITAEVLPSTVTPSAGMASVATPSAAMASTATPSATQQSAKASSQFGKSASYEKTTTLVQVFDTSSSSLTLWHDLRTNTSICGLQKNLRE
;
A
#
# COMPACT_ATOMS: atom_id res chain seq x y z
N MET A 1 -16.36 -36.43 26.25
CA MET A 1 -17.80 -36.12 26.00
C MET A 1 -18.72 -36.75 27.03
N ALA A 2 -18.74 -38.08 27.22
CA ALA A 2 -19.65 -38.72 28.19
C ALA A 2 -19.50 -38.16 29.61
N GLN A 3 -18.28 -37.88 30.05
CA GLN A 3 -18.02 -37.30 31.36
C GLN A 3 -18.53 -35.85 31.46
N CYS A 4 -18.28 -35.01 30.42
CA CYS A 4 -18.77 -33.63 30.41
C CYS A 4 -20.30 -33.59 30.47
N LEU A 5 -20.98 -34.49 29.74
CA LEU A 5 -22.44 -34.58 29.79
C LEU A 5 -22.94 -35.04 31.17
N ALA A 6 -22.25 -36.01 31.80
CA ALA A 6 -22.55 -36.45 33.17
C ALA A 6 -22.38 -35.31 34.20
N ASP A 7 -21.37 -34.47 34.00
CA ASP A 7 -21.06 -33.29 34.83
C ASP A 7 -21.93 -32.07 34.45
N LYS A 8 -22.87 -32.22 33.51
CA LYS A 8 -23.75 -31.17 32.98
C LYS A 8 -22.97 -30.00 32.37
N ARG A 9 -21.77 -30.23 31.86
CA ARG A 9 -21.02 -29.22 31.13
C ARG A 9 -21.43 -29.23 29.66
N PRO A 10 -21.82 -28.11 29.08
CA PRO A 10 -22.15 -28.01 27.65
C PRO A 10 -20.93 -28.37 26.81
N ILE A 11 -21.15 -29.10 25.73
CA ILE A 11 -20.12 -29.41 24.75
C ILE A 11 -20.30 -28.58 23.53
N ILE A 12 -19.28 -27.80 23.20
CA ILE A 12 -19.24 -26.94 21.99
C ILE A 12 -18.34 -27.66 20.97
N TYR A 13 -18.97 -28.20 19.95
CA TYR A 13 -18.31 -28.95 18.90
C TYR A 13 -18.15 -28.07 17.66
N MET A 14 -16.93 -27.59 17.45
CA MET A 14 -16.56 -26.76 16.31
C MET A 14 -16.03 -27.66 15.20
N ARG A 15 -16.81 -27.81 14.16
CA ARG A 15 -16.51 -28.69 13.03
C ARG A 15 -16.09 -27.89 11.82
N PHE A 16 -14.96 -28.23 11.27
CA PHE A 16 -14.42 -27.66 10.02
C PHE A 16 -13.68 -28.72 9.17
N ALA A 17 -13.82 -29.98 9.55
CA ALA A 17 -13.30 -31.12 8.80
C ALA A 17 -14.25 -31.54 7.67
N SER A 18 -13.67 -32.09 6.61
CA SER A 18 -14.41 -32.62 5.46
C SER A 18 -15.03 -34.01 5.67
N HIS A 19 -14.58 -34.74 6.69
CA HIS A 19 -15.10 -36.08 6.98
C HIS A 19 -16.53 -36.03 7.55
N GLU A 20 -17.23 -37.17 7.55
CA GLU A 20 -18.54 -37.33 8.15
C GLU A 20 -18.56 -36.90 9.63
N PRO A 21 -19.65 -36.28 10.13
CA PRO A 21 -19.74 -35.85 11.51
C PRO A 21 -19.56 -37.03 12.50
N LEU A 22 -18.55 -36.92 13.35
CA LEU A 22 -18.30 -37.94 14.39
C LEU A 22 -19.26 -37.82 15.56
N VAL A 23 -19.87 -36.69 15.75
CA VAL A 23 -20.78 -36.37 16.85
C VAL A 23 -22.16 -36.05 16.28
N LYS A 24 -23.17 -36.81 16.75
CA LYS A 24 -24.57 -36.55 16.40
C LYS A 24 -25.18 -35.46 17.31
N PRO A 25 -26.09 -34.63 16.81
CA PRO A 25 -26.85 -33.70 17.65
C PRO A 25 -27.53 -34.44 18.81
N GLN A 26 -27.30 -33.99 20.03
CA GLN A 26 -27.93 -34.52 21.23
C GLN A 26 -28.01 -33.43 22.30
N PRO A 27 -28.88 -33.57 23.32
CA PRO A 27 -28.98 -32.60 24.39
C PRO A 27 -27.61 -32.39 25.08
N GLY A 28 -27.24 -31.13 25.29
CA GLY A 28 -25.95 -30.72 25.89
C GLY A 28 -24.79 -30.64 24.89
N VAL A 29 -25.02 -30.86 23.62
CA VAL A 29 -24.02 -30.67 22.54
C VAL A 29 -24.51 -29.65 21.55
N THR A 30 -23.75 -28.56 21.40
CA THR A 30 -23.95 -27.56 20.34
C THR A 30 -22.91 -27.74 19.26
N ILE A 31 -23.36 -27.86 18.00
CA ILE A 31 -22.47 -28.09 16.85
C ILE A 31 -22.41 -26.81 16.02
N TYR A 32 -21.21 -26.30 15.78
CA TYR A 32 -20.94 -25.19 14.89
C TYR A 32 -20.19 -25.68 13.65
N GLU A 33 -20.73 -25.44 12.48
CA GLU A 33 -20.07 -25.71 11.20
C GLU A 33 -19.28 -24.45 10.79
N LEU A 34 -17.97 -24.56 10.69
CA LEU A 34 -17.06 -23.46 10.42
C LEU A 34 -16.34 -23.67 9.08
N ASN A 35 -16.09 -22.59 8.36
CA ASN A 35 -15.44 -22.65 7.06
C ASN A 35 -14.03 -22.02 7.11
N PRO A 36 -12.94 -22.81 7.15
CA PRO A 36 -11.57 -22.31 7.20
C PRO A 36 -11.12 -21.65 5.89
N HIS A 37 -11.80 -21.87 4.78
CA HIS A 37 -11.48 -21.25 3.48
C HIS A 37 -11.84 -19.75 3.42
N LYS A 38 -12.50 -19.19 4.45
CA LYS A 38 -12.69 -17.74 4.59
C LYS A 38 -11.36 -17.00 4.80
N GLY A 39 -10.28 -17.70 5.15
CA GLY A 39 -8.97 -17.16 5.47
C GLY A 39 -8.62 -17.27 6.95
N PHE A 40 -7.35 -17.11 7.27
CA PHE A 40 -6.83 -17.28 8.63
C PHE A 40 -7.44 -16.29 9.63
N GLU A 41 -7.44 -15.00 9.28
CA GLU A 41 -7.92 -13.95 10.17
C GLU A 41 -9.41 -14.08 10.44
N ALA A 42 -10.21 -14.20 9.36
CA ALA A 42 -11.66 -14.29 9.47
C ALA A 42 -12.11 -15.54 10.27
N PHE A 43 -11.49 -16.68 10.01
CA PHE A 43 -11.78 -17.93 10.73
C PHE A 43 -11.40 -17.82 12.21
N THR A 44 -10.23 -17.28 12.51
CA THR A 44 -9.74 -17.16 13.90
C THR A 44 -10.60 -16.19 14.71
N ILE A 45 -11.07 -15.11 14.11
CA ILE A 45 -12.01 -14.16 14.74
C ILE A 45 -13.35 -14.85 15.01
N GLU A 46 -13.92 -15.54 14.02
CA GLU A 46 -15.19 -16.27 14.17
C GLU A 46 -15.11 -17.30 15.31
N VAL A 47 -14.02 -18.07 15.39
CA VAL A 47 -13.77 -19.01 16.50
C VAL A 47 -13.72 -18.29 17.84
N ARG A 48 -13.01 -17.18 17.92
CA ARG A 48 -12.89 -16.41 19.16
C ARG A 48 -14.24 -15.83 19.61
N GLU A 49 -15.03 -15.30 18.69
CA GLU A 49 -16.38 -14.80 18.97
C GLU A 49 -17.28 -15.91 19.54
N LEU A 50 -17.23 -17.10 18.96
CA LEU A 50 -17.96 -18.26 19.45
C LEU A 50 -17.51 -18.68 20.86
N ILE A 51 -16.19 -18.72 21.10
CA ILE A 51 -15.65 -19.04 22.45
C ILE A 51 -16.11 -17.97 23.45
N THR A 52 -16.10 -16.68 23.07
CA THR A 52 -16.53 -15.58 23.93
C THR A 52 -18.03 -15.68 24.24
N LYS A 53 -18.84 -16.05 23.26
CA LYS A 53 -20.29 -16.22 23.40
C LYS A 53 -20.66 -17.39 24.33
N GLU A 54 -20.04 -18.55 24.10
CA GLU A 54 -20.32 -19.77 24.85
C GLU A 54 -19.69 -19.75 26.26
N GLY A 55 -18.56 -19.05 26.41
CA GLY A 55 -17.97 -18.66 27.68
C GLY A 55 -17.33 -19.80 28.47
N ARG A 56 -17.37 -19.63 29.83
CA ARG A 56 -16.77 -20.55 30.82
C ARG A 56 -17.62 -21.82 31.01
N GLU A 57 -17.02 -22.83 31.62
CA GLU A 57 -17.66 -24.10 31.99
C GLU A 57 -18.04 -25.01 30.81
N ALA A 58 -17.85 -24.59 29.59
CA ALA A 58 -18.05 -25.42 28.40
C ALA A 58 -16.84 -26.32 28.15
N CYS A 59 -17.07 -27.41 27.43
CA CYS A 59 -16.03 -28.29 26.90
C CYS A 59 -15.96 -28.06 25.39
N TYR A 60 -14.85 -27.61 24.90
CA TYR A 60 -14.67 -27.31 23.47
C TYR A 60 -13.99 -28.48 22.74
N VAL A 61 -14.45 -28.77 21.52
CA VAL A 61 -13.82 -29.75 20.63
C VAL A 61 -13.64 -29.13 19.26
N PHE A 62 -12.39 -29.10 18.79
CA PHE A 62 -12.02 -28.53 17.48
C PHE A 62 -11.74 -29.64 16.48
N ASP A 63 -12.69 -29.97 15.65
CA ASP A 63 -12.63 -31.13 14.75
C ASP A 63 -12.38 -30.72 13.29
N CYS A 64 -11.17 -30.93 12.74
CA CYS A 64 -9.91 -31.23 13.42
C CYS A 64 -8.83 -30.28 12.90
N LEU A 65 -7.80 -30.01 13.71
CA LEU A 65 -6.75 -29.06 13.34
C LEU A 65 -6.06 -29.38 12.02
N SER A 66 -5.88 -30.64 11.69
CA SER A 66 -5.17 -31.06 10.47
C SER A 66 -5.86 -30.61 9.18
N GLU A 67 -7.17 -30.37 9.20
CA GLU A 67 -7.90 -29.85 8.04
C GLU A 67 -7.55 -28.38 7.72
N LEU A 68 -7.08 -27.62 8.74
CA LEU A 68 -6.60 -26.26 8.53
C LEU A 68 -5.36 -26.22 7.62
N GLN A 69 -4.54 -27.27 7.65
CA GLN A 69 -3.41 -27.42 6.74
C GLN A 69 -3.87 -27.44 5.27
N ALA A 70 -4.95 -28.14 4.98
CA ALA A 70 -5.51 -28.22 3.63
C ALA A 70 -6.10 -26.88 3.18
N ALA A 71 -6.78 -26.17 4.11
CA ALA A 71 -7.41 -24.88 3.82
C ALA A 71 -6.39 -23.73 3.63
N TRP A 72 -5.31 -23.74 4.43
CA TRP A 72 -4.30 -22.65 4.43
C TRP A 72 -2.98 -23.06 3.76
N SER A 73 -2.88 -24.29 3.29
CA SER A 73 -1.74 -24.80 2.51
C SER A 73 -0.40 -24.83 3.26
N ALA A 74 -0.37 -24.50 4.56
CA ALA A 74 0.84 -24.48 5.37
C ALA A 74 0.57 -24.98 6.81
N ASP A 75 1.46 -25.81 7.34
CA ASP A 75 1.41 -26.24 8.73
C ASP A 75 1.61 -25.08 9.71
N LEU A 76 2.43 -24.11 9.31
CA LEU A 76 2.76 -22.93 10.09
C LEU A 76 1.52 -22.17 10.54
N MET A 77 0.55 -21.97 9.64
CA MET A 77 -0.68 -21.21 9.93
C MET A 77 -1.59 -21.98 10.91
N MET A 78 -1.62 -23.30 10.84
CA MET A 78 -2.29 -24.12 11.84
C MET A 78 -1.65 -23.96 13.23
N GLY A 79 -0.32 -23.93 13.30
CA GLY A 79 0.41 -23.66 14.54
C GLY A 79 0.13 -22.27 15.09
N ASN A 80 0.03 -21.25 14.24
CA ASN A 80 -0.33 -19.88 14.64
C ASN A 80 -1.76 -19.81 15.18
N PHE A 81 -2.72 -20.47 14.53
CA PHE A 81 -4.10 -20.57 15.02
C PHE A 81 -4.16 -21.17 16.43
N PHE A 82 -3.44 -22.27 16.64
CA PHE A 82 -3.38 -22.92 17.95
C PHE A 82 -2.79 -21.98 19.01
N ARG A 83 -1.72 -21.27 18.66
CA ARG A 83 -1.02 -20.36 19.57
C ARG A 83 -1.87 -19.18 20.03
N VAL A 84 -2.79 -18.69 19.20
CA VAL A 84 -3.69 -17.59 19.59
C VAL A 84 -5.00 -18.07 20.23
N THR A 85 -5.42 -19.31 19.99
CA THR A 85 -6.69 -19.86 20.48
C THR A 85 -6.54 -20.56 21.82
N CYS A 86 -5.50 -21.37 21.98
CA CYS A 86 -5.31 -22.17 23.20
C CYS A 86 -5.09 -21.33 24.47
N PRO A 87 -4.27 -20.26 24.49
CA PRO A 87 -4.13 -19.40 25.65
C PRO A 87 -5.44 -18.72 26.06
N TYR A 88 -6.24 -18.29 25.10
CA TYR A 88 -7.54 -17.67 25.38
C TYR A 88 -8.51 -18.65 26.07
N LEU A 89 -8.54 -19.91 25.64
CA LEU A 89 -9.34 -20.95 26.30
C LEU A 89 -8.82 -21.23 27.71
N PHE A 90 -7.51 -21.15 27.94
CA PHE A 90 -6.89 -21.32 29.25
C PHE A 90 -7.28 -20.16 30.20
N GLU A 91 -7.29 -18.92 29.72
CA GLU A 91 -7.76 -17.75 30.49
C GLU A 91 -9.23 -17.89 30.94
N LEU A 92 -10.04 -18.58 30.15
CA LEU A 92 -11.45 -18.87 30.46
C LEU A 92 -11.64 -20.05 31.36
N ASP A 93 -10.57 -20.73 31.79
CA ASP A 93 -10.60 -21.94 32.64
C ASP A 93 -11.52 -23.06 32.08
N THR A 94 -11.37 -23.33 30.78
CA THR A 94 -12.15 -24.31 30.02
C THR A 94 -11.34 -25.55 29.70
N VAL A 95 -12.02 -26.61 29.26
CA VAL A 95 -11.38 -27.82 28.72
C VAL A 95 -11.57 -27.84 27.23
N ALA A 96 -10.48 -27.89 26.47
CA ALA A 96 -10.51 -27.93 25.01
C ALA A 96 -9.72 -29.13 24.46
N TYR A 97 -10.29 -29.78 23.48
CA TYR A 97 -9.68 -30.86 22.71
C TYR A 97 -9.40 -30.43 21.29
N PHE A 98 -8.16 -30.65 20.85
CA PHE A 98 -7.69 -30.34 19.51
C PHE A 98 -7.17 -31.64 18.86
N PRO A 99 -8.04 -32.44 18.23
CA PRO A 99 -7.61 -33.58 17.45
C PRO A 99 -6.69 -33.15 16.29
N ILE A 100 -5.59 -33.90 16.15
CA ILE A 100 -4.58 -33.68 15.11
C ILE A 100 -4.11 -35.03 14.56
N ILE A 101 -3.96 -35.15 13.24
CA ILE A 101 -3.49 -36.39 12.62
C ILE A 101 -2.00 -36.56 12.92
N ARG A 102 -1.66 -37.62 13.58
CA ARG A 102 -0.29 -37.95 13.97
C ARG A 102 0.56 -38.20 12.70
N GLY A 103 1.79 -37.73 12.71
CA GLY A 103 2.71 -37.92 11.60
C GLY A 103 2.46 -37.01 10.38
N GLY A 104 1.30 -36.31 10.28
CA GLY A 104 0.93 -35.49 9.13
C GLY A 104 1.62 -34.11 9.05
N HIS A 105 2.21 -33.65 10.13
CA HIS A 105 2.70 -32.29 10.28
C HIS A 105 4.20 -32.20 10.55
N SER A 106 4.79 -31.05 10.26
CA SER A 106 6.21 -30.78 10.52
C SER A 106 6.53 -30.78 12.02
N PHE A 107 7.76 -31.18 12.37
CA PHE A 107 8.25 -31.12 13.73
C PHE A 107 8.19 -29.71 14.30
N GLN A 108 8.48 -28.69 13.52
CA GLN A 108 8.44 -27.29 13.94
C GLN A 108 7.02 -26.87 14.37
N THR A 109 6.00 -27.25 13.62
CA THR A 109 4.61 -26.95 13.95
C THR A 109 4.16 -27.71 15.21
N ILE A 110 4.50 -28.98 15.32
CA ILE A 110 4.20 -29.76 16.52
C ILE A 110 4.92 -29.20 17.73
N ALA A 111 6.18 -28.72 17.60
CA ALA A 111 6.89 -28.05 18.70
C ALA A 111 6.14 -26.79 19.17
N LYS A 112 5.66 -25.94 18.26
CA LYS A 112 4.85 -24.75 18.61
C LYS A 112 3.56 -25.12 19.35
N ILE A 113 2.87 -26.19 18.94
CA ILE A 113 1.69 -26.71 19.64
C ILE A 113 2.07 -27.22 21.00
N ARG A 114 3.16 -28.01 21.09
CA ARG A 114 3.66 -28.59 22.35
C ARG A 114 4.04 -27.50 23.36
N ASP A 115 4.67 -26.44 22.92
CA ASP A 115 5.07 -25.33 23.80
C ASP A 115 3.84 -24.67 24.46
N THR A 116 2.75 -24.54 23.72
CA THR A 116 1.54 -23.85 24.16
C THR A 116 0.56 -24.75 24.92
N THR A 117 0.40 -26.04 24.52
CA THR A 117 -0.59 -26.96 25.11
C THR A 117 -0.19 -27.40 26.50
N GLN A 118 -1.17 -27.67 27.37
CA GLN A 118 -0.95 -28.24 28.72
C GLN A 118 -0.78 -29.73 28.66
N VAL A 119 -1.46 -30.41 27.73
CA VAL A 119 -1.43 -31.88 27.59
C VAL A 119 -1.23 -32.23 26.13
N LEU A 120 -0.26 -33.07 25.81
CA LEU A 120 -0.05 -33.65 24.49
C LEU A 120 0.00 -35.15 24.61
N ILE A 121 -0.87 -35.83 23.86
CA ILE A 121 -1.02 -37.30 23.93
C ILE A 121 -1.05 -37.84 22.49
N ASP A 122 -0.20 -38.83 22.23
CA ASP A 122 -0.29 -39.65 21.03
C ASP A 122 -1.22 -40.83 21.24
N VAL A 123 -2.08 -41.09 20.25
CA VAL A 123 -3.00 -42.27 20.27
C VAL A 123 -2.65 -43.14 19.09
N TYR A 124 -2.51 -44.44 19.34
CA TYR A 124 -2.23 -45.46 18.33
C TYR A 124 -3.32 -46.52 18.34
N SER A 125 -3.60 -47.09 17.20
CA SER A 125 -4.55 -48.17 17.04
C SER A 125 -3.83 -49.35 16.37
N SER A 126 -3.84 -50.53 17.05
CA SER A 126 -3.30 -51.72 16.42
C SER A 126 -4.25 -52.35 15.43
N PRO A 127 -3.78 -53.24 14.52
CA PRO A 127 -4.64 -54.01 13.64
C PRO A 127 -5.71 -54.81 14.34
N GLU A 128 -5.45 -55.22 15.61
CA GLU A 128 -6.36 -55.94 16.47
C GLU A 128 -7.39 -55.05 17.20
N ASN A 129 -7.43 -53.73 16.91
CA ASN A 129 -8.25 -52.69 17.53
C ASN A 129 -7.90 -52.42 19.01
N ASP A 130 -6.70 -52.76 19.46
CA ASP A 130 -6.19 -52.25 20.72
C ASP A 130 -5.81 -50.80 20.60
N LEU A 131 -6.17 -49.97 21.58
CA LEU A 131 -5.81 -48.57 21.63
C LEU A 131 -4.67 -48.33 22.60
N TYR A 132 -3.65 -47.66 22.15
CA TYR A 132 -2.52 -47.25 22.99
C TYR A 132 -2.51 -45.72 23.13
N VAL A 133 -2.29 -45.27 24.36
CA VAL A 133 -2.23 -43.86 24.74
C VAL A 133 -0.82 -43.58 25.24
N HIS A 134 -0.11 -42.67 24.62
CA HIS A 134 1.25 -42.30 25.00
C HIS A 134 1.32 -40.79 25.31
N PRO A 135 1.34 -40.41 26.60
CA PRO A 135 1.49 -39.04 27.03
C PRO A 135 2.88 -38.49 26.67
N LEU A 136 2.96 -37.38 25.96
CA LEU A 136 4.21 -36.72 25.58
C LEU A 136 4.47 -35.44 26.40
N LYS A 137 3.42 -34.82 26.92
CA LYS A 137 3.47 -33.63 27.78
C LYS A 137 2.30 -33.65 28.75
N MET A 138 2.58 -33.39 30.03
CA MET A 138 1.57 -33.19 31.07
C MET A 138 2.02 -32.02 31.96
N TRP A 139 1.22 -30.96 32.01
CA TRP A 139 1.55 -29.75 32.77
C TRP A 139 1.12 -29.90 34.24
N ASN A 140 2.02 -29.55 35.16
CA ASN A 140 1.81 -29.58 36.60
C ASN A 140 1.35 -30.93 37.20
N ARG A 141 1.62 -32.01 36.51
CA ARG A 141 1.37 -33.38 37.03
C ARG A 141 2.53 -34.29 36.72
N TYR A 142 2.85 -35.15 37.64
CA TYR A 142 3.90 -36.16 37.49
C TYR A 142 3.55 -37.42 38.23
N SER A 143 3.82 -38.57 37.63
CA SER A 143 3.95 -39.85 38.25
C SER A 143 5.05 -40.65 37.54
N GLU A 144 5.63 -41.65 38.21
CA GLU A 144 6.76 -42.42 37.65
C GLU A 144 6.44 -43.13 36.34
N THR A 145 5.18 -43.47 36.11
CA THR A 145 4.73 -44.22 34.93
C THR A 145 3.94 -43.38 33.93
N MET A 146 3.73 -42.09 34.19
CA MET A 146 2.85 -41.21 33.39
C MET A 146 3.25 -41.12 31.91
N PHE A 147 4.54 -41.12 31.64
CA PHE A 147 5.06 -40.99 30.27
C PHE A 147 5.37 -42.37 29.63
N LEU A 148 5.01 -43.46 30.24
CA LEU A 148 4.98 -44.77 29.58
C LEU A 148 3.77 -44.85 28.66
N ALA A 149 3.82 -45.72 27.66
CA ALA A 149 2.64 -46.04 26.89
C ALA A 149 1.61 -46.82 27.71
N HIS A 150 0.36 -46.57 27.50
CA HIS A 150 -0.76 -47.23 28.19
C HIS A 150 -1.67 -47.88 27.14
N ARG A 151 -2.07 -49.11 27.36
CA ARG A 151 -3.11 -49.76 26.57
C ARG A 151 -4.47 -49.43 27.16
N TYR A 152 -5.39 -48.97 26.32
CA TYR A 152 -6.77 -48.67 26.68
C TYR A 152 -7.70 -49.75 26.10
N SER A 153 -8.51 -50.38 26.98
CA SER A 153 -9.54 -51.35 26.58
C SER A 153 -10.89 -50.61 26.44
N PRO A 154 -11.46 -50.49 25.25
CA PRO A 154 -12.76 -49.87 25.05
C PRO A 154 -13.90 -50.62 25.73
N GLN A 155 -13.77 -51.96 25.93
CA GLN A 155 -14.79 -52.81 26.51
C GLN A 155 -14.88 -52.60 28.01
N THR A 156 -13.76 -52.67 28.72
CA THR A 156 -13.71 -52.54 30.20
C THR A 156 -13.54 -51.07 30.63
N LYS A 157 -13.13 -50.17 29.71
CA LYS A 157 -12.74 -48.79 29.99
C LYS A 157 -11.55 -48.65 30.93
N GLU A 158 -10.73 -49.69 31.00
CA GLU A 158 -9.54 -49.75 31.86
C GLU A 158 -8.30 -49.30 31.07
N VAL A 159 -7.36 -48.70 31.80
CA VAL A 159 -6.05 -48.27 31.28
C VAL A 159 -4.96 -49.12 31.95
N PHE A 160 -4.17 -49.80 31.14
CA PHE A 160 -3.05 -50.62 31.59
C PHE A 160 -1.72 -49.99 31.20
N THR A 161 -0.90 -49.65 32.15
CA THR A 161 0.46 -49.13 31.87
C THR A 161 1.35 -50.25 31.37
N LEU A 162 2.05 -50.02 30.27
CA LEU A 162 2.97 -51.02 29.70
C LEU A 162 4.29 -51.00 30.45
N THR A 163 4.40 -51.83 31.46
CA THR A 163 5.61 -52.05 32.27
C THR A 163 6.35 -53.34 31.91
N ASP A 164 5.69 -54.22 31.18
CA ASP A 164 6.31 -55.46 30.68
C ASP A 164 7.02 -55.21 29.35
N GLY A 165 8.25 -55.76 29.21
CA GLY A 165 9.09 -55.54 28.02
C GLY A 165 8.53 -56.13 26.72
N MET A 166 7.72 -57.21 26.78
CA MET A 166 7.10 -57.77 25.59
C MET A 166 5.95 -56.91 25.09
N GLU A 167 5.12 -56.40 25.96
CA GLU A 167 4.03 -55.47 25.63
C GLU A 167 4.60 -54.13 25.15
N ALA A 168 5.62 -53.60 25.82
CA ALA A 168 6.31 -52.40 25.40
C ALA A 168 6.95 -52.55 24.00
N SER A 169 7.57 -53.71 23.70
CA SER A 169 8.16 -53.97 22.38
C SER A 169 7.11 -54.02 21.28
N LYS A 170 5.93 -54.58 21.51
CA LYS A 170 4.81 -54.55 20.55
C LYS A 170 4.37 -53.13 20.24
N PHE A 171 4.22 -52.29 21.28
CA PHE A 171 3.88 -50.89 21.12
C PHE A 171 4.96 -50.13 20.30
N TYR A 172 6.24 -50.29 20.61
CA TYR A 172 7.31 -49.60 19.89
C TYR A 172 7.48 -50.10 18.45
N ALA A 173 7.17 -51.36 18.16
CA ALA A 173 7.10 -51.88 16.81
C ALA A 173 6.01 -51.16 15.99
N LEU A 174 4.81 -51.08 16.56
CA LEU A 174 3.66 -50.33 15.96
C LEU A 174 4.01 -48.87 15.74
N ALA A 175 4.58 -48.20 16.73
CA ALA A 175 5.00 -46.79 16.63
C ALA A 175 6.10 -46.56 15.58
N GLY A 176 7.02 -47.55 15.46
CA GLY A 176 8.08 -47.52 14.47
C GLY A 176 7.58 -47.72 13.03
N GLU A 177 6.64 -48.65 12.81
CA GLU A 177 6.02 -48.85 11.49
C GLU A 177 5.27 -47.59 11.01
N GLU A 178 4.49 -46.96 11.87
CA GLU A 178 3.78 -45.72 11.53
C GLU A 178 4.76 -44.52 11.30
N ALA A 179 5.88 -44.48 12.06
CA ALA A 179 6.90 -43.45 11.84
C ALA A 179 7.60 -43.61 10.49
N GLN A 180 7.81 -44.84 9.99
CA GLN A 180 8.37 -45.09 8.66
C GLN A 180 7.39 -44.76 7.52
N ALA A 181 6.10 -44.92 7.74
CA ALA A 181 5.05 -44.58 6.77
C ALA A 181 4.76 -43.08 6.71
N ALA A 182 5.18 -42.30 7.70
CA ALA A 182 4.91 -40.86 7.75
C ALA A 182 5.74 -40.10 6.71
N PRO A 183 5.17 -39.02 6.13
CA PRO A 183 5.92 -38.12 5.23
C PRO A 183 7.07 -37.45 5.98
N ASP A 184 8.04 -36.92 5.23
CA ASP A 184 9.16 -36.18 5.81
C ASP A 184 8.68 -35.03 6.69
N ARG A 185 8.86 -35.14 7.97
CA ARG A 185 8.41 -34.19 8.99
C ARG A 185 9.40 -33.05 9.22
N ASN A 186 10.58 -33.07 8.57
CA ASN A 186 11.51 -31.95 8.58
C ASN A 186 11.03 -30.81 7.67
N THR A 187 10.11 -31.09 6.76
CA THR A 187 9.55 -30.12 5.83
C THR A 187 8.09 -29.82 6.13
N ASP A 188 7.67 -28.57 5.89
CA ASP A 188 6.27 -28.15 5.94
C ASP A 188 5.47 -28.77 4.78
N SER A 189 4.16 -28.86 4.90
CA SER A 189 3.27 -29.33 3.84
C SER A 189 3.39 -28.51 2.57
N TRP A 190 3.63 -27.23 2.71
CA TRP A 190 3.93 -26.33 1.61
C TRP A 190 5.17 -26.79 0.82
N ASP A 191 6.26 -27.02 1.50
CA ASP A 191 7.51 -27.47 0.89
C ASP A 191 7.37 -28.85 0.25
N ARG A 192 6.66 -29.77 0.92
CA ARG A 192 6.35 -31.10 0.36
C ARG A 192 5.54 -31.00 -0.93
N PHE A 193 4.53 -30.14 -0.96
CA PHE A 193 3.72 -29.92 -2.16
C PHE A 193 4.55 -29.41 -3.34
N PHE A 194 5.38 -28.40 -3.13
CA PHE A 194 6.23 -27.84 -4.18
C PHE A 194 7.34 -28.81 -4.62
N ALA A 195 7.91 -29.61 -3.70
CA ALA A 195 8.85 -30.64 -4.04
C ALA A 195 8.24 -31.74 -4.93
N ALA A 196 7.02 -32.17 -4.58
CA ALA A 196 6.25 -33.12 -5.40
C ALA A 196 5.93 -32.54 -6.78
N ALA A 197 5.42 -31.29 -6.84
CA ALA A 197 5.13 -30.63 -8.11
C ALA A 197 6.38 -30.46 -8.99
N GLN A 198 7.53 -30.16 -8.39
CA GLN A 198 8.82 -30.08 -9.12
C GLN A 198 9.28 -31.44 -9.63
N SER A 199 9.06 -32.51 -8.86
CA SER A 199 9.32 -33.88 -9.32
C SER A 199 8.44 -34.25 -10.52
N ASP A 200 7.12 -33.97 -10.41
CA ASP A 200 6.15 -34.20 -11.50
C ASP A 200 6.55 -33.41 -12.76
N PHE A 201 6.99 -32.17 -12.59
CA PHE A 201 7.48 -31.36 -13.73
C PHE A 201 8.69 -31.99 -14.40
N ARG A 202 9.68 -32.47 -13.64
CA ARG A 202 10.87 -33.16 -14.20
C ARG A 202 10.52 -34.46 -14.92
N GLN A 203 9.47 -35.14 -14.48
CA GLN A 203 8.96 -36.37 -15.08
C GLN A 203 7.98 -36.13 -16.23
N GLY A 204 7.59 -34.88 -16.49
CA GLY A 204 6.59 -34.53 -17.51
C GLY A 204 5.14 -34.92 -17.14
N THR A 205 4.86 -35.15 -15.86
CA THR A 205 3.56 -35.57 -15.32
C THR A 205 2.79 -34.45 -14.62
N LEU A 206 3.36 -33.24 -14.58
CA LEU A 206 2.74 -32.08 -13.95
C LEU A 206 1.39 -31.72 -14.60
N THR A 207 0.34 -31.61 -13.81
CA THR A 207 -1.02 -31.32 -14.29
C THR A 207 -1.35 -29.83 -14.27
N ALA A 208 -2.28 -29.38 -15.14
CA ALA A 208 -2.82 -28.02 -15.09
C ALA A 208 -3.50 -27.70 -13.75
N ASN A 209 -4.09 -28.69 -13.07
CA ASN A 209 -4.68 -28.54 -11.75
C ASN A 209 -3.61 -28.21 -10.70
N THR A 210 -2.44 -28.85 -10.77
CA THR A 210 -1.30 -28.53 -9.89
C THR A 210 -0.82 -27.10 -10.10
N CYS A 211 -0.70 -26.64 -11.37
CA CYS A 211 -0.37 -25.23 -11.67
C CYS A 211 -1.44 -24.27 -11.11
N THR A 212 -2.72 -24.61 -11.23
CA THR A 212 -3.80 -23.81 -10.64
C THR A 212 -3.70 -23.74 -9.12
N LYS A 213 -3.35 -24.84 -8.45
CA LYS A 213 -3.11 -24.85 -7.01
C LYS A 213 -1.92 -23.97 -6.64
N MET A 214 -0.77 -24.09 -7.36
CA MET A 214 0.39 -23.20 -7.14
C MET A 214 0.02 -21.73 -7.27
N CYS A 215 -0.75 -21.37 -8.31
CA CYS A 215 -1.23 -20.00 -8.50
C CYS A 215 -2.05 -19.51 -7.30
N ASN A 216 -3.06 -20.27 -6.86
CA ASN A 216 -3.95 -19.88 -5.77
C ASN A 216 -3.25 -19.81 -4.41
N MET A 217 -2.25 -20.67 -4.19
CA MET A 217 -1.50 -20.70 -2.94
C MET A 217 -0.50 -19.55 -2.82
N MET A 218 0.18 -19.20 -3.92
CA MET A 218 1.39 -18.40 -3.88
C MET A 218 1.29 -17.08 -4.65
N ILE A 219 0.56 -17.01 -5.77
CA ILE A 219 0.59 -15.85 -6.64
C ILE A 219 -0.53 -14.87 -6.31
N THR A 220 -1.79 -15.27 -6.53
CA THR A 220 -2.94 -14.37 -6.34
C THR A 220 -4.24 -15.12 -6.11
N LYS A 221 -5.14 -14.47 -5.35
CA LYS A 221 -6.54 -14.89 -5.17
C LYS A 221 -7.51 -14.06 -6.01
N ASP A 222 -7.04 -12.95 -6.64
CA ASP A 222 -7.88 -12.14 -7.52
C ASP A 222 -8.29 -12.93 -8.77
N PRO A 223 -9.61 -13.01 -9.10
CA PRO A 223 -10.09 -13.85 -10.19
C PRO A 223 -9.54 -13.43 -11.56
N LYS A 224 -9.47 -12.12 -11.86
CA LYS A 224 -9.02 -11.63 -13.16
C LYS A 224 -7.50 -11.80 -13.30
N MET A 225 -6.74 -11.43 -12.27
CA MET A 225 -5.28 -11.64 -12.26
C MET A 225 -4.95 -13.13 -12.39
N ARG A 226 -5.70 -14.01 -11.72
CA ARG A 226 -5.51 -15.45 -11.80
C ARG A 226 -5.71 -16.01 -13.22
N GLU A 227 -6.72 -15.54 -13.95
CA GLU A 227 -6.94 -15.96 -15.34
C GLU A 227 -5.79 -15.51 -16.25
N MET A 228 -5.25 -14.31 -16.03
CA MET A 228 -4.06 -13.82 -16.74
C MET A 228 -2.81 -14.63 -16.40
N VAL A 229 -2.57 -14.90 -15.11
CA VAL A 229 -1.44 -15.73 -14.67
C VAL A 229 -1.53 -17.13 -15.31
N LYS A 230 -2.68 -17.76 -15.33
CA LYS A 230 -2.87 -19.06 -16.01
C LYS A 230 -2.60 -19.00 -17.52
N ARG A 231 -2.89 -17.86 -18.16
CA ARG A 231 -2.69 -17.67 -19.61
C ARG A 231 -1.21 -17.48 -19.96
N TYR A 232 -0.45 -16.83 -19.11
CA TYR A 232 0.92 -16.40 -19.46
C TYR A 232 2.02 -17.13 -18.71
N PHE A 233 1.78 -17.63 -17.49
CA PHE A 233 2.81 -18.31 -16.71
C PHE A 233 3.00 -19.75 -17.15
N GLU A 234 4.25 -20.15 -17.18
CA GLU A 234 4.71 -21.51 -17.35
C GLU A 234 5.04 -22.15 -15.98
N PRO A 235 5.13 -23.48 -15.89
CA PRO A 235 5.50 -24.13 -14.62
C PRO A 235 6.78 -23.60 -13.99
N THR A 236 7.76 -23.26 -14.80
CA THR A 236 9.06 -22.69 -14.39
C THR A 236 8.91 -21.37 -13.62
N ASP A 237 7.96 -20.52 -14.05
CA ASP A 237 7.72 -19.23 -13.39
C ASP A 237 7.27 -19.42 -11.93
N TYR A 238 6.41 -20.43 -11.66
CA TYR A 238 6.00 -20.73 -10.29
C TYR A 238 7.15 -21.23 -9.42
N PHE A 239 8.03 -22.09 -9.98
CA PHE A 239 9.18 -22.59 -9.24
C PHE A 239 10.21 -21.49 -8.98
N GLU A 240 10.40 -20.57 -9.92
CA GLU A 240 11.27 -19.40 -9.74
C GLU A 240 10.77 -18.51 -8.60
N VAL A 241 9.48 -18.17 -8.58
CA VAL A 241 8.87 -17.42 -7.46
C VAL A 241 9.06 -18.19 -6.15
N ARG A 242 8.80 -19.51 -6.12
CA ARG A 242 8.97 -20.32 -4.91
C ARG A 242 10.40 -20.30 -4.38
N ASN A 243 11.40 -20.34 -5.25
CA ASN A 243 12.80 -20.32 -4.86
C ASN A 243 13.24 -18.98 -4.24
N HIS A 244 12.58 -17.88 -4.60
CA HIS A 244 12.85 -16.53 -4.09
C HIS A 244 11.88 -16.12 -2.98
N MET A 245 11.14 -17.06 -2.38
CA MET A 245 10.12 -16.76 -1.39
C MET A 245 10.57 -17.06 0.03
N VAL A 246 10.31 -16.15 0.95
CA VAL A 246 10.43 -16.33 2.40
C VAL A 246 9.05 -16.56 2.99
N GLY A 247 8.90 -17.61 3.76
CA GLY A 247 7.62 -18.01 4.32
C GLY A 247 6.68 -18.63 3.29
N THR A 248 5.40 -18.51 3.55
CA THR A 248 4.30 -19.10 2.78
C THR A 248 3.21 -18.06 2.51
N GLY A 249 2.14 -18.44 1.82
CA GLY A 249 1.05 -17.55 1.44
C GLY A 249 1.29 -16.84 0.11
N ILE A 250 0.53 -15.79 -0.20
CA ILE A 250 0.61 -15.09 -1.49
C ILE A 250 1.74 -14.05 -1.51
N ILE A 251 2.25 -13.78 -2.72
CA ILE A 251 3.25 -12.71 -2.95
C ILE A 251 2.61 -11.32 -3.10
N GLY A 252 1.29 -11.24 -3.22
CA GLY A 252 0.52 -10.01 -3.29
C GLY A 252 0.41 -9.37 -4.66
N GLY A 253 -0.37 -8.30 -4.75
CA GLY A 253 -0.78 -7.70 -6.02
C GLY A 253 0.36 -7.04 -6.77
N LYS A 254 1.18 -6.24 -6.10
CA LYS A 254 2.28 -5.52 -6.73
C LYS A 254 3.33 -6.45 -7.35
N ALA A 255 3.72 -7.50 -6.61
CA ALA A 255 4.63 -8.52 -7.11
C ALA A 255 4.02 -9.31 -8.27
N CYS A 256 2.74 -9.69 -8.15
CA CYS A 256 2.01 -10.39 -9.21
C CYS A 256 1.94 -9.54 -10.48
N GLY A 257 1.56 -8.27 -10.38
CA GLY A 257 1.45 -7.34 -11.52
C GLY A 257 2.79 -7.13 -12.24
N MET A 258 3.86 -6.94 -11.48
CA MET A 258 5.22 -6.81 -12.03
C MET A 258 5.63 -8.07 -12.82
N LEU A 259 5.53 -9.24 -12.21
CA LEU A 259 5.92 -10.52 -12.84
C LEU A 259 5.10 -10.80 -14.08
N LEU A 260 3.79 -10.60 -13.99
CA LEU A 260 2.86 -10.83 -15.10
C LEU A 260 3.17 -9.91 -16.29
N ALA A 261 3.39 -8.61 -16.03
CA ALA A 261 3.74 -7.65 -17.08
C ALA A 261 5.07 -8.02 -17.76
N ARG A 262 6.09 -8.39 -17.00
CA ARG A 262 7.39 -8.81 -17.55
C ARG A 262 7.25 -10.06 -18.40
N LYS A 263 6.45 -11.04 -17.96
CA LYS A 263 6.18 -12.27 -18.74
C LYS A 263 5.41 -11.97 -20.02
N MET A 264 4.42 -11.08 -19.97
CA MET A 264 3.67 -10.63 -21.16
C MET A 264 4.60 -9.99 -22.19
N ILE A 265 5.49 -9.09 -21.76
CA ILE A 265 6.46 -8.46 -22.66
C ILE A 265 7.45 -9.50 -23.21
N GLN A 266 7.92 -10.44 -22.38
CA GLN A 266 8.80 -11.52 -22.81
C GLN A 266 8.20 -12.33 -23.97
N LEU A 267 6.92 -12.69 -23.83
CA LEU A 267 6.22 -13.54 -24.80
C LEU A 267 5.76 -12.77 -26.05
N GLN A 268 5.26 -11.54 -25.87
CA GLN A 268 4.61 -10.79 -26.92
C GLN A 268 5.56 -9.83 -27.66
N GLN A 269 6.62 -9.36 -26.99
CA GLN A 269 7.56 -8.37 -27.51
C GLN A 269 9.01 -8.74 -27.13
N PRO A 270 9.57 -9.84 -27.65
CA PRO A 270 10.93 -10.27 -27.29
C PRO A 270 12.00 -9.19 -27.62
N GLY A 271 11.75 -8.34 -28.61
CA GLY A 271 12.61 -7.20 -28.95
C GLY A 271 12.64 -6.15 -27.84
N VAL A 272 11.49 -5.82 -27.25
CA VAL A 272 11.38 -4.91 -26.10
C VAL A 272 11.98 -5.55 -24.84
N TYR A 273 11.76 -6.84 -24.65
CA TYR A 273 12.25 -7.57 -23.48
C TYR A 273 13.78 -7.56 -23.36
N LYS A 274 14.52 -7.53 -24.48
CA LYS A 274 15.99 -7.42 -24.49
C LYS A 274 16.52 -6.14 -23.86
N HIS A 275 15.73 -5.08 -23.84
CA HIS A 275 16.06 -3.80 -23.22
C HIS A 275 15.56 -3.70 -21.77
N LEU A 276 14.90 -4.75 -21.25
CA LEU A 276 14.50 -4.78 -19.85
C LEU A 276 15.65 -5.34 -19.00
N GLU A 277 15.99 -4.61 -17.95
CA GLU A 277 16.89 -5.10 -16.90
C GLU A 277 16.26 -6.36 -16.26
N PRO A 278 17.01 -7.48 -16.11
CA PRO A 278 16.49 -8.62 -15.37
C PRO A 278 16.07 -8.20 -13.97
N HIS A 279 14.85 -8.59 -13.56
CA HIS A 279 14.45 -8.33 -12.18
C HIS A 279 15.22 -9.27 -11.24
N ASP A 280 15.49 -8.75 -10.06
CA ASP A 280 16.17 -9.46 -9.00
C ASP A 280 15.40 -9.19 -7.70
N SER A 281 14.51 -10.13 -7.38
CA SER A 281 13.47 -9.90 -6.36
C SER A 281 13.29 -11.12 -5.47
N PHE A 282 13.04 -10.84 -4.17
CA PHE A 282 12.55 -11.81 -3.20
C PHE A 282 11.14 -11.41 -2.72
N TYR A 283 10.39 -12.40 -2.28
CA TYR A 283 9.00 -12.22 -1.84
C TYR A 283 8.85 -12.70 -0.41
N LEU A 284 8.40 -11.82 0.50
CA LEU A 284 7.96 -12.24 1.81
C LEU A 284 6.46 -12.57 1.70
N GLY A 285 6.14 -13.84 1.84
CA GLY A 285 4.76 -14.29 1.72
C GLY A 285 3.85 -13.72 2.82
N SER A 286 2.57 -13.61 2.52
CA SER A 286 1.59 -13.00 3.43
C SER A 286 1.51 -13.65 4.81
N ASP A 287 1.87 -14.92 4.94
CA ASP A 287 1.82 -15.64 6.20
C ASP A 287 2.92 -15.21 7.18
N VAL A 288 4.01 -14.58 6.67
CA VAL A 288 5.05 -13.97 7.51
C VAL A 288 4.47 -12.83 8.34
N PHE A 289 3.57 -12.04 7.77
CA PHE A 289 2.87 -10.96 8.49
C PHE A 289 2.06 -11.50 9.68
N TYR A 290 1.28 -12.55 9.47
CA TYR A 290 0.52 -13.17 10.55
C TYR A 290 1.42 -13.82 11.60
N SER A 291 2.48 -14.50 11.17
CA SER A 291 3.46 -15.07 12.08
C SER A 291 4.14 -14.01 12.94
N TYR A 292 4.41 -12.84 12.37
CA TYR A 292 4.94 -11.69 13.08
C TYR A 292 3.95 -11.15 14.13
N LEU A 293 2.66 -10.97 13.76
CA LEU A 293 1.62 -10.55 14.71
C LEU A 293 1.49 -11.53 15.90
N VAL A 294 1.50 -12.83 15.61
CA VAL A 294 1.36 -13.89 16.63
C VAL A 294 2.61 -13.97 17.50
N ALA A 295 3.80 -13.84 16.92
CA ALA A 295 5.05 -13.93 17.67
C ALA A 295 5.24 -12.77 18.67
N ASN A 296 4.64 -11.62 18.40
CA ASN A 296 4.73 -10.41 19.21
C ASN A 296 3.47 -10.14 20.07
N ASP A 297 2.59 -11.12 20.23
CA ASP A 297 1.36 -11.04 21.03
C ASP A 297 0.40 -9.90 20.59
N LEU A 298 0.51 -9.46 19.34
CA LEU A 298 -0.30 -8.37 18.77
C LEU A 298 -1.70 -8.83 18.33
N TRP A 299 -2.00 -10.12 18.42
CA TRP A 299 -3.23 -10.68 17.90
C TRP A 299 -4.48 -10.11 18.59
N THR A 300 -4.43 -9.93 19.91
CA THR A 300 -5.56 -9.37 20.66
C THR A 300 -5.88 -7.92 20.25
N ILE A 301 -4.84 -7.09 20.07
CA ILE A 301 -5.02 -5.71 19.57
C ILE A 301 -5.54 -5.75 18.13
N ARG A 302 -5.04 -6.67 17.31
CA ARG A 302 -5.50 -6.83 15.93
C ARG A 302 -6.99 -7.17 15.85
N ILE A 303 -7.51 -8.08 16.70
CA ILE A 303 -8.93 -8.40 16.75
C ILE A 303 -9.76 -7.16 17.12
N LYS A 304 -9.35 -6.40 18.13
CA LYS A 304 -10.03 -5.15 18.50
C LYS A 304 -10.01 -4.14 17.34
N GLN A 305 -8.88 -3.98 16.68
CA GLN A 305 -8.74 -3.11 15.52
C GLN A 305 -9.66 -3.51 14.36
N ARG A 306 -10.03 -4.80 14.25
CA ARG A 306 -10.96 -5.29 13.23
C ARG A 306 -12.43 -5.07 13.58
N SER A 307 -12.76 -4.71 14.81
CA SER A 307 -14.13 -4.33 15.18
C SER A 307 -14.52 -2.99 14.58
N GLU A 308 -15.81 -2.74 14.42
CA GLU A 308 -16.33 -1.49 13.86
C GLU A 308 -15.91 -0.26 14.68
N GLU A 309 -15.97 -0.37 16.00
CA GLU A 309 -15.57 0.68 16.94
C GLU A 309 -14.04 0.86 17.00
N GLY A 310 -13.29 -0.23 17.02
CA GLY A 310 -11.83 -0.20 17.14
C GLY A 310 -11.06 0.02 15.84
N PHE A 311 -11.73 0.09 14.68
CA PHE A 311 -11.05 0.10 13.38
C PHE A 311 -10.05 1.23 13.21
N ILE A 312 -10.36 2.40 13.71
CA ILE A 312 -9.49 3.58 13.73
C ILE A 312 -8.80 3.74 15.09
N ASP A 313 -9.56 3.55 16.18
CA ASP A 313 -9.10 3.90 17.53
C ASP A 313 -7.97 3.00 18.04
N GLU A 314 -7.97 1.72 17.69
CA GLU A 314 -6.91 0.77 18.06
C GLU A 314 -5.71 0.77 17.10
N ALA A 315 -5.83 1.45 15.96
CA ALA A 315 -4.78 1.46 14.94
C ALA A 315 -3.45 2.06 15.42
N PRO A 316 -3.40 3.15 16.21
CA PRO A 316 -2.15 3.68 16.74
C PRO A 316 -1.39 2.67 17.62
N ALA A 317 -2.11 1.97 18.51
CA ALA A 317 -1.51 0.97 19.40
C ALA A 317 -0.97 -0.23 18.61
N LEU A 318 -1.73 -0.71 17.62
CA LEU A 318 -1.27 -1.78 16.74
C LEU A 318 -0.07 -1.33 15.89
N LYS A 319 -0.07 -0.10 15.38
CA LYS A 319 1.04 0.47 14.62
C LYS A 319 2.33 0.51 15.44
N GLU A 320 2.23 0.94 16.69
CA GLU A 320 3.36 0.95 17.61
C GLU A 320 3.90 -0.45 17.87
N GLY A 321 3.03 -1.42 18.12
CA GLY A 321 3.41 -2.82 18.29
C GLY A 321 4.11 -3.40 17.03
N LEU A 322 3.61 -3.08 15.84
CA LEU A 322 4.22 -3.49 14.57
C LEU A 322 5.62 -2.88 14.36
N LEU A 323 5.86 -1.66 14.82
CA LEU A 323 7.17 -1.00 14.71
C LEU A 323 8.21 -1.60 15.67
N ASN A 324 7.78 -2.05 16.84
CA ASN A 324 8.67 -2.46 17.93
C ASN A 324 8.82 -3.97 18.09
N GLY A 325 8.12 -4.78 17.30
CA GLY A 325 8.18 -6.23 17.37
C GLY A 325 9.50 -6.82 16.85
N SER A 326 9.72 -8.10 17.11
CA SER A 326 10.87 -8.89 16.66
C SER A 326 10.43 -10.01 15.73
N PHE A 327 11.32 -10.40 14.81
CA PHE A 327 11.07 -11.53 13.92
C PHE A 327 11.52 -12.84 14.57
N PRO A 328 10.81 -13.97 14.33
CA PRO A 328 11.27 -15.28 14.71
C PRO A 328 12.63 -15.63 14.10
N ASP A 329 13.45 -16.43 14.81
CA ASP A 329 14.82 -16.74 14.40
C ASP A 329 14.90 -17.42 13.02
N ASP A 330 13.96 -18.28 12.68
CA ASP A 330 13.87 -18.95 11.38
C ASP A 330 13.61 -17.95 10.23
N ILE A 331 12.86 -16.89 10.47
CA ILE A 331 12.65 -15.79 9.52
C ILE A 331 13.90 -14.92 9.42
N ARG A 332 14.53 -14.59 10.56
CA ARG A 332 15.77 -13.82 10.60
C ARG A 332 16.90 -14.50 9.83
N GLU A 333 17.03 -15.83 9.96
CA GLU A 333 18.01 -16.60 9.21
C GLU A 333 17.75 -16.49 7.69
N ARG A 334 16.50 -16.52 7.25
CA ARG A 334 16.14 -16.32 5.83
C ARG A 334 16.42 -14.89 5.38
N PHE A 335 16.22 -13.89 6.21
CA PHE A 335 16.60 -12.51 5.92
C PHE A 335 18.11 -12.35 5.72
N MET A 336 18.91 -12.97 6.57
CA MET A 336 20.36 -12.98 6.39
C MET A 336 20.77 -13.60 5.05
N ARG A 337 20.13 -14.68 4.63
CA ARG A 337 20.39 -15.31 3.32
C ARG A 337 20.04 -14.38 2.14
N ILE A 338 18.95 -13.59 2.23
CA ILE A 338 18.64 -12.56 1.23
C ILE A 338 19.73 -11.50 1.19
N LEU A 339 20.18 -11.02 2.35
CA LEU A 339 21.21 -10.01 2.45
C LEU A 339 22.57 -10.51 1.96
N ASP A 340 22.90 -11.77 2.22
CA ASP A 340 24.09 -12.42 1.65
C ASP A 340 24.02 -12.53 0.13
N TYR A 341 22.85 -12.89 -0.40
CA TYR A 341 22.62 -12.95 -1.85
C TYR A 341 22.82 -11.58 -2.51
N TYR A 342 22.24 -10.50 -1.95
CA TYR A 342 22.40 -9.14 -2.50
C TYR A 342 23.79 -8.53 -2.24
N GLY A 343 24.56 -9.09 -1.33
CA GLY A 343 25.82 -8.50 -0.90
C GLY A 343 25.57 -7.10 -0.30
N GLN A 344 26.24 -6.08 -0.84
CA GLN A 344 26.04 -4.68 -0.46
C GLN A 344 25.30 -3.86 -1.53
N ALA A 345 24.57 -4.51 -2.42
CA ALA A 345 23.71 -3.79 -3.36
C ALA A 345 22.53 -3.14 -2.62
N PRO A 346 22.20 -1.89 -2.91
CA PRO A 346 21.01 -1.24 -2.35
C PRO A 346 19.74 -2.01 -2.70
N ILE A 347 18.83 -2.09 -1.74
CA ILE A 347 17.55 -2.79 -1.88
C ILE A 347 16.38 -1.89 -1.47
N ILE A 348 15.20 -2.21 -1.98
CA ILE A 348 13.94 -1.59 -1.59
C ILE A 348 12.99 -2.65 -1.08
N VAL A 349 12.33 -2.37 0.05
CA VAL A 349 11.23 -3.17 0.60
C VAL A 349 9.93 -2.47 0.27
N ARG A 350 9.08 -3.10 -0.53
CA ARG A 350 7.81 -2.55 -1.01
C ARG A 350 6.64 -3.36 -0.46
N SER A 351 5.57 -2.69 -0.09
CA SER A 351 4.29 -3.36 0.15
C SER A 351 3.83 -4.11 -1.10
N SER A 352 3.22 -5.25 -0.89
CA SER A 352 2.58 -6.06 -1.94
C SER A 352 1.35 -6.73 -1.35
N SER A 353 0.42 -5.92 -0.85
CA SER A 353 -0.83 -6.42 -0.28
C SER A 353 -1.69 -7.10 -1.36
N PHE A 354 -2.53 -8.02 -0.92
CA PHE A 354 -3.58 -8.58 -1.78
C PHE A 354 -4.54 -7.49 -2.32
N LEU A 355 -4.71 -6.39 -1.59
CA LEU A 355 -5.60 -5.29 -1.96
C LEU A 355 -4.97 -4.31 -2.96
N GLU A 356 -3.64 -4.36 -3.15
CA GLU A 356 -2.92 -3.48 -4.08
C GLU A 356 -2.96 -3.99 -5.52
N ASP A 357 -2.95 -3.07 -6.45
CA ASP A 357 -2.73 -3.28 -7.89
C ASP A 357 -3.68 -4.29 -8.57
N GLY A 358 -4.84 -4.54 -7.97
CA GLY A 358 -5.89 -5.38 -8.53
C GLY A 358 -6.93 -4.60 -9.33
N PHE A 359 -7.79 -5.33 -10.04
CA PHE A 359 -8.93 -4.71 -10.71
C PHE A 359 -9.96 -4.20 -9.71
N GLY A 360 -10.29 -2.92 -9.78
CA GLY A 360 -11.30 -2.27 -8.93
C GLY A 360 -10.77 -1.52 -7.73
N ASN A 361 -9.52 -1.76 -7.31
CA ASN A 361 -8.89 -1.04 -6.19
C ASN A 361 -7.40 -0.82 -6.51
N ALA A 362 -6.98 0.40 -6.77
CA ALA A 362 -5.57 0.69 -7.03
C ALA A 362 -4.74 0.73 -5.76
N PHE A 363 -5.31 1.17 -4.64
CA PHE A 363 -4.63 1.31 -3.35
C PHE A 363 -3.29 2.07 -3.40
N ALA A 364 -3.18 2.99 -4.37
CA ALA A 364 -1.94 3.69 -4.66
C ALA A 364 -1.47 4.58 -3.52
N GLY A 365 -0.18 4.51 -3.17
CA GLY A 365 0.44 5.40 -2.18
C GLY A 365 -0.10 5.28 -0.76
N LYS A 366 -0.81 4.20 -0.41
CA LYS A 366 -1.38 3.99 0.91
C LYS A 366 -0.42 3.31 1.87
N TYR A 367 0.45 2.47 1.35
CA TYR A 367 1.45 1.75 2.11
C TYR A 367 2.85 2.23 1.76
N ASP A 368 3.74 2.10 2.71
CA ASP A 368 5.11 2.58 2.59
C ASP A 368 5.96 1.67 1.69
N SER A 369 6.97 2.29 1.07
CA SER A 369 8.12 1.62 0.46
C SER A 369 9.38 2.17 1.10
N VAL A 370 10.32 1.31 1.48
CA VAL A 370 11.50 1.71 2.25
C VAL A 370 12.77 1.28 1.52
N PHE A 371 13.60 2.25 1.18
CA PHE A 371 14.93 2.00 0.62
C PHE A 371 15.92 1.68 1.75
N CYS A 372 16.74 0.66 1.53
CA CYS A 372 17.85 0.28 2.39
C CYS A 372 19.15 0.41 1.59
N ALA A 373 20.08 1.17 2.10
CA ALA A 373 21.41 1.29 1.49
C ALA A 373 22.18 -0.04 1.50
N ASN A 374 21.83 -0.95 2.40
CA ASN A 374 22.38 -2.29 2.54
C ASN A 374 23.92 -2.31 2.69
N MET A 375 24.45 -1.35 3.43
CA MET A 375 25.88 -1.14 3.66
C MET A 375 26.25 -1.48 5.10
N GLY A 376 27.49 -1.95 5.31
CA GLY A 376 28.03 -2.25 6.62
C GLY A 376 28.11 -3.75 6.91
N SER A 377 28.18 -4.13 8.19
CA SER A 377 28.21 -5.52 8.63
C SER A 377 26.86 -6.22 8.32
N LEU A 378 26.87 -7.54 8.34
CA LEU A 378 25.65 -8.32 8.14
C LEU A 378 24.58 -7.99 9.19
N GLU A 379 25.00 -7.78 10.44
CA GLU A 379 24.10 -7.42 11.54
C GLU A 379 23.46 -6.03 11.32
N GLU A 380 24.27 -5.01 10.99
CA GLU A 380 23.76 -3.66 10.67
C GLU A 380 22.79 -3.68 9.49
N ARG A 381 23.09 -4.48 8.46
CA ARG A 381 22.22 -4.66 7.30
C ARG A 381 20.92 -5.37 7.68
N LEU A 382 20.99 -6.38 8.55
CA LEU A 382 19.83 -7.11 9.06
C LEU A 382 18.91 -6.20 9.86
N ASP A 383 19.47 -5.41 10.78
CA ASP A 383 18.69 -4.46 11.59
C ASP A 383 17.99 -3.41 10.73
N ALA A 384 18.68 -2.89 9.72
CA ALA A 384 18.10 -1.95 8.76
C ALA A 384 16.99 -2.58 7.93
N PHE A 385 17.18 -3.82 7.48
CA PHE A 385 16.21 -4.57 6.72
C PHE A 385 14.96 -4.91 7.56
N GLU A 386 15.15 -5.43 8.78
CA GLU A 386 14.05 -5.69 9.71
C GLU A 386 13.26 -4.42 10.03
N SER A 387 13.97 -3.28 10.24
CA SER A 387 13.33 -1.98 10.44
C SER A 387 12.48 -1.57 9.23
N ALA A 388 12.98 -1.80 8.01
CA ALA A 388 12.23 -1.52 6.79
C ALA A 388 10.98 -2.39 6.69
N VAL A 389 11.09 -3.69 6.96
CA VAL A 389 9.94 -4.62 6.97
C VAL A 389 8.90 -4.18 8.01
N ARG A 390 9.32 -3.85 9.24
CA ARG A 390 8.43 -3.35 10.31
C ARG A 390 7.69 -2.08 9.88
N ARG A 391 8.37 -1.14 9.25
CA ARG A 391 7.76 0.11 8.76
C ARG A 391 6.69 -0.17 7.71
N VAL A 392 6.98 -1.06 6.76
CA VAL A 392 5.99 -1.42 5.74
C VAL A 392 4.79 -2.14 6.37
N TYR A 393 5.00 -3.06 7.32
CA TYR A 393 3.89 -3.67 8.06
C TYR A 393 3.07 -2.65 8.84
N ALA A 394 3.73 -1.73 9.53
CA ALA A 394 3.07 -0.67 10.30
C ALA A 394 2.27 0.30 9.43
N SER A 395 2.64 0.47 8.14
CA SER A 395 1.91 1.33 7.21
C SER A 395 0.49 0.84 6.91
N THR A 396 0.18 -0.44 7.19
CA THR A 396 -1.19 -0.96 7.12
C THR A 396 -2.15 -0.25 8.09
N MET A 397 -1.60 0.39 9.12
CA MET A 397 -2.33 1.17 10.13
C MET A 397 -2.24 2.68 9.88
N ASN A 398 -1.79 3.13 8.71
CA ASN A 398 -1.82 4.54 8.35
C ASN A 398 -3.26 5.04 8.23
N PRO A 399 -3.60 6.22 8.74
CA PRO A 399 -4.97 6.76 8.67
C PRO A 399 -5.54 6.81 7.26
N SER A 400 -4.73 7.20 6.27
CA SER A 400 -5.13 7.24 4.85
C SER A 400 -5.47 5.85 4.30
N ALA A 401 -4.73 4.80 4.72
CA ALA A 401 -4.99 3.44 4.30
C ALA A 401 -6.29 2.89 4.92
N LEU A 402 -6.50 3.15 6.20
CA LEU A 402 -7.71 2.71 6.92
C LEU A 402 -8.96 3.39 6.40
N GLU A 403 -8.89 4.71 6.17
CA GLU A 403 -10.04 5.46 5.62
C GLU A 403 -10.37 5.01 4.19
N TYR A 404 -9.36 4.79 3.35
CA TYR A 404 -9.56 4.22 2.03
C TYR A 404 -10.26 2.86 2.10
N ARG A 405 -9.82 1.97 2.99
CA ARG A 405 -10.43 0.65 3.16
C ARG A 405 -11.89 0.76 3.61
N ARG A 406 -12.18 1.61 4.59
CA ARG A 406 -13.53 1.84 5.10
C ARG A 406 -14.46 2.36 4.00
N ARG A 407 -14.01 3.37 3.26
CA ARG A 407 -14.79 3.97 2.18
C ARG A 407 -15.13 3.00 1.06
N ASN A 408 -14.20 2.11 0.71
CA ASN A 408 -14.39 1.13 -0.36
C ASN A 408 -15.00 -0.20 0.12
N GLY A 409 -15.49 -0.27 1.36
CA GLY A 409 -16.05 -1.49 1.95
C GLY A 409 -15.03 -2.64 2.06
N LEU A 410 -13.76 -2.28 2.22
CA LEU A 410 -12.63 -3.21 2.39
C LEU A 410 -12.23 -3.38 3.86
N ASP A 411 -12.88 -2.66 4.76
CA ASP A 411 -12.65 -2.69 6.21
C ASP A 411 -12.83 -4.09 6.81
N ARG A 412 -13.77 -4.86 6.27
CA ARG A 412 -14.03 -6.25 6.66
C ARG A 412 -13.20 -7.29 5.89
N LYS A 413 -12.53 -6.90 4.81
CA LYS A 413 -11.64 -7.81 4.07
C LYS A 413 -10.34 -8.02 4.82
N GLU A 414 -9.83 -9.24 4.73
CA GLU A 414 -8.55 -9.62 5.32
C GLU A 414 -7.40 -8.84 4.65
N GLU A 415 -6.50 -8.26 5.47
CA GLU A 415 -5.29 -7.62 5.01
C GLU A 415 -4.16 -8.66 4.99
N GLN A 416 -3.85 -9.15 3.82
CA GLN A 416 -2.76 -10.09 3.60
C GLN A 416 -1.53 -9.35 3.09
N MET A 417 -0.75 -8.77 4.01
CA MET A 417 0.43 -8.00 3.65
C MET A 417 1.60 -8.92 3.31
N ALA A 418 1.86 -9.08 2.03
CA ALA A 418 3.12 -9.61 1.52
C ALA A 418 4.07 -8.46 1.21
N LEU A 419 5.36 -8.74 1.05
CA LEU A 419 6.35 -7.74 0.68
C LEU A 419 7.15 -8.18 -0.55
N LEU A 420 7.48 -7.20 -1.37
CA LEU A 420 8.37 -7.32 -2.51
C LEU A 420 9.71 -6.67 -2.16
N VAL A 421 10.77 -7.45 -2.10
CA VAL A 421 12.14 -6.99 -1.86
C VAL A 421 12.89 -7.02 -3.19
N MET A 422 13.41 -5.88 -3.62
CA MET A 422 14.06 -5.76 -4.92
C MET A 422 15.43 -5.10 -4.78
N ARG A 423 16.38 -5.51 -5.61
CA ARG A 423 17.60 -4.72 -5.83
C ARG A 423 17.22 -3.41 -6.50
N VAL A 424 17.74 -2.30 -5.98
CA VAL A 424 17.54 -0.99 -6.60
C VAL A 424 18.36 -0.92 -7.88
N SER A 425 17.70 -0.63 -8.99
CA SER A 425 18.37 -0.34 -10.26
C SER A 425 19.04 1.02 -10.21
N GLY A 426 20.25 1.14 -10.68
CA GLY A 426 20.98 2.40 -10.70
C GLY A 426 22.49 2.24 -10.84
N SER A 427 23.17 3.36 -10.74
CA SER A 427 24.61 3.48 -10.82
C SER A 427 25.16 4.27 -9.64
N HIS A 428 26.45 4.07 -9.37
CA HIS A 428 27.17 4.90 -8.43
C HIS A 428 27.58 6.23 -9.07
N TYR A 429 27.27 7.33 -8.38
CA TYR A 429 27.70 8.67 -8.74
C TYR A 429 28.70 9.18 -7.68
N GLY A 430 29.95 9.28 -8.10
CA GLY A 430 31.05 9.39 -7.15
C GLY A 430 31.15 8.13 -6.28
N HIS A 431 31.60 8.29 -5.02
CA HIS A 431 31.73 7.15 -4.09
C HIS A 431 30.54 7.00 -3.14
N ARG A 432 29.63 7.96 -3.15
CA ARG A 432 28.64 8.12 -2.09
C ARG A 432 27.20 7.95 -2.54
N LEU A 433 26.88 8.41 -3.74
CA LEU A 433 25.50 8.47 -4.19
C LEU A 433 25.16 7.31 -5.11
N PHE A 434 23.94 6.80 -4.98
CA PHE A 434 23.42 5.74 -5.82
C PHE A 434 22.01 6.09 -6.31
N MET A 435 21.77 6.01 -7.62
CA MET A 435 20.46 6.25 -8.22
C MET A 435 20.44 5.75 -9.68
N PRO A 436 19.24 5.51 -10.29
CA PRO A 436 19.12 5.37 -11.73
C PRO A 436 19.37 6.72 -12.43
N THR A 437 19.66 6.69 -13.73
CA THR A 437 19.80 7.91 -14.53
C THR A 437 18.50 8.70 -14.53
N ALA A 438 17.38 8.02 -14.74
CA ALA A 438 16.05 8.60 -14.63
C ALA A 438 15.06 7.53 -14.16
N ALA A 439 13.92 7.98 -13.66
CA ALA A 439 12.82 7.10 -13.28
C ALA A 439 11.49 7.77 -13.62
N GLY A 440 10.42 7.00 -13.65
CA GLY A 440 9.13 7.59 -13.98
C GLY A 440 7.95 6.66 -13.93
N VAL A 441 6.82 7.22 -14.34
CA VAL A 441 5.55 6.53 -14.49
C VAL A 441 5.11 6.63 -15.95
N GLY A 442 4.63 5.53 -16.50
CA GLY A 442 4.05 5.47 -17.84
C GLY A 442 2.58 5.09 -17.79
N TYR A 443 1.78 5.74 -18.58
CA TYR A 443 0.35 5.50 -18.71
C TYR A 443 0.04 5.07 -20.14
N SER A 444 -0.68 3.99 -20.33
CA SER A 444 -1.09 3.56 -21.66
C SER A 444 -2.16 4.45 -22.26
N HIS A 445 -2.89 5.18 -21.40
CA HIS A 445 -3.87 6.19 -21.79
C HIS A 445 -3.61 7.48 -21.01
N SER A 446 -3.40 8.60 -21.72
CA SER A 446 -3.21 9.90 -21.08
C SER A 446 -4.53 10.42 -20.52
N THR A 447 -4.55 10.67 -19.21
CA THR A 447 -5.67 11.33 -18.53
C THR A 447 -5.62 12.85 -18.69
N TYR A 448 -4.54 13.39 -19.25
CA TYR A 448 -4.32 14.82 -19.43
C TYR A 448 -3.93 15.16 -20.85
N ARG A 449 -4.59 16.15 -21.40
CA ARG A 449 -4.37 16.66 -22.75
C ARG A 449 -3.94 18.13 -22.68
N TRP A 450 -2.63 18.38 -22.78
CA TRP A 450 -2.09 19.75 -22.73
C TRP A 450 -2.07 20.46 -24.08
N SER A 451 -2.39 19.75 -25.15
CA SER A 451 -2.54 20.27 -26.51
C SER A 451 -3.60 19.49 -27.26
N ASP A 452 -4.42 20.19 -28.04
CA ASP A 452 -5.46 19.56 -28.87
C ASP A 452 -4.90 18.59 -29.92
N SER A 453 -3.60 18.72 -30.22
CA SER A 453 -2.90 17.88 -31.20
C SER A 453 -2.42 16.54 -30.65
N LEU A 454 -2.54 16.29 -29.34
CA LEU A 454 -2.10 15.05 -28.69
C LEU A 454 -3.21 14.01 -28.68
N ASP A 455 -2.83 12.76 -28.95
CA ASP A 455 -3.73 11.61 -28.85
C ASP A 455 -3.62 10.97 -27.47
N PRO A 456 -4.65 11.05 -26.61
CA PRO A 456 -4.63 10.42 -25.30
C PRO A 456 -4.39 8.91 -25.34
N SER A 457 -4.82 8.23 -26.40
CA SER A 457 -4.66 6.77 -26.54
C SER A 457 -3.24 6.34 -26.91
N ALA A 458 -2.37 7.26 -27.27
CA ALA A 458 -0.97 6.97 -27.54
C ALA A 458 -0.13 6.74 -26.27
N GLY A 459 -0.68 7.13 -25.14
CA GLY A 459 -0.02 7.03 -23.84
C GLY A 459 0.90 8.20 -23.52
N MET A 460 1.36 8.23 -22.29
CA MET A 460 2.28 9.28 -21.82
C MET A 460 3.28 8.76 -20.80
N LEU A 461 4.40 9.48 -20.68
CA LEU A 461 5.41 9.23 -19.65
C LEU A 461 5.56 10.47 -18.77
N ARG A 462 5.93 10.23 -17.51
CA ARG A 462 6.44 11.22 -16.58
C ARG A 462 7.84 10.78 -16.19
N LEU A 463 8.82 11.66 -16.34
CA LEU A 463 10.23 11.37 -16.08
C LEU A 463 10.84 12.36 -15.10
N VAL A 464 11.69 11.87 -14.23
CA VAL A 464 12.54 12.63 -13.32
C VAL A 464 13.92 12.00 -13.24
N ALA A 465 14.92 12.78 -12.90
CA ALA A 465 16.24 12.28 -12.50
C ALA A 465 16.18 11.72 -11.07
N GLY A 466 16.99 10.69 -10.76
CA GLY A 466 17.06 10.10 -9.43
C GLY A 466 16.10 8.94 -9.22
N LEU A 467 15.76 8.65 -7.96
CA LEU A 467 15.03 7.44 -7.52
C LEU A 467 13.57 7.36 -7.99
N GLY A 468 13.00 8.41 -8.56
CA GLY A 468 11.64 8.38 -9.10
C GLY A 468 10.54 8.87 -8.17
N THR A 469 10.81 9.11 -6.91
CA THR A 469 9.86 9.63 -5.92
C THR A 469 9.22 10.94 -6.36
N LYS A 470 10.00 11.84 -6.98
CA LYS A 470 9.54 13.12 -7.52
C LYS A 470 8.64 13.01 -8.76
N ALA A 471 8.54 11.84 -9.37
CA ALA A 471 7.61 11.64 -10.49
C ALA A 471 6.15 11.61 -10.02
N VAL A 472 5.92 11.20 -8.78
CA VAL A 472 4.60 11.02 -8.17
C VAL A 472 4.39 12.06 -7.06
N ASP A 473 5.34 12.13 -6.11
CA ASP A 473 5.32 13.09 -5.02
C ASP A 473 6.04 14.36 -5.43
N ARG A 474 5.30 15.43 -5.61
CA ARG A 474 5.89 16.72 -6.00
C ARG A 474 6.17 17.56 -4.78
N THR A 475 7.39 18.04 -4.67
CA THR A 475 7.82 19.06 -3.72
C THR A 475 7.89 20.43 -4.41
N GLN A 476 8.14 21.47 -3.64
CA GLN A 476 7.99 22.89 -3.99
C GLN A 476 8.43 23.35 -5.37
N SER A 477 9.44 22.75 -5.96
CA SER A 477 10.07 23.23 -7.18
C SER A 477 10.35 22.14 -8.20
N ASP A 478 9.82 20.94 -7.99
CA ASP A 478 10.16 19.78 -8.80
C ASP A 478 9.02 19.42 -9.76
N TYR A 479 9.31 19.52 -11.05
CA TYR A 479 8.35 19.23 -12.10
C TYR A 479 8.86 18.08 -12.97
N PRO A 480 8.14 16.95 -13.02
CA PRO A 480 8.52 15.86 -13.90
C PRO A 480 8.33 16.28 -15.36
N ARG A 481 9.22 15.79 -16.22
CA ARG A 481 9.03 15.92 -17.65
C ARG A 481 7.86 15.06 -18.10
N ILE A 482 6.88 15.68 -18.73
CA ILE A 482 5.73 14.99 -19.35
C ILE A 482 6.03 14.79 -20.84
N ILE A 483 5.85 13.55 -21.33
CA ILE A 483 6.09 13.16 -22.72
C ILE A 483 4.85 12.45 -23.24
N GLY A 484 4.18 13.03 -24.26
CA GLY A 484 3.17 12.33 -25.06
C GLY A 484 3.85 11.38 -26.04
N LEU A 485 3.47 10.12 -26.07
CA LEU A 485 4.17 9.13 -26.89
C LEU A 485 3.90 9.26 -28.39
N ASP A 486 2.82 9.94 -28.79
CA ASP A 486 2.57 10.36 -30.20
C ASP A 486 3.45 11.51 -30.65
N LYS A 487 3.78 12.42 -29.73
CA LYS A 487 4.59 13.62 -30.00
C LYS A 487 5.57 13.89 -28.85
N PRO A 488 6.65 13.08 -28.73
CA PRO A 488 7.55 13.17 -27.58
C PRO A 488 8.23 14.51 -27.37
N LEU A 489 8.39 15.29 -28.43
CA LEU A 489 9.04 16.60 -28.41
C LEU A 489 8.08 17.77 -28.20
N ALA A 490 6.76 17.52 -28.14
CA ALA A 490 5.80 18.56 -27.83
C ALA A 490 6.03 19.09 -26.41
N GLN A 491 6.28 20.38 -26.27
CA GLN A 491 6.55 21.04 -25.01
C GLN A 491 5.37 21.93 -24.60
N THR A 492 5.09 21.97 -23.31
CA THR A 492 4.11 22.90 -22.71
C THR A 492 4.68 24.30 -22.55
N ASN A 493 6.00 24.40 -22.32
CA ASN A 493 6.69 25.65 -22.00
C ASN A 493 7.43 26.19 -23.22
N GLN A 494 7.11 27.42 -23.64
CA GLN A 494 7.65 28.02 -24.85
C GLN A 494 8.86 28.93 -24.57
N THR A 495 8.98 29.50 -23.37
CA THR A 495 10.09 30.41 -23.02
C THR A 495 11.18 29.69 -22.19
N TRP A 496 12.41 30.17 -22.28
CA TRP A 496 13.51 29.67 -21.44
C TRP A 496 13.22 29.86 -19.95
N ALA A 497 12.59 30.98 -19.58
CA ALA A 497 12.24 31.24 -18.18
C ALA A 497 11.24 30.21 -17.64
N ASP A 498 10.23 29.83 -18.46
CA ASP A 498 9.28 28.78 -18.09
C ASP A 498 9.93 27.41 -18.02
N LYS A 499 10.84 27.09 -18.96
CA LYS A 499 11.59 25.84 -18.93
C LYS A 499 12.41 25.69 -17.65
N HIS A 500 13.08 26.75 -17.22
CA HIS A 500 13.79 26.74 -15.93
C HIS A 500 12.83 26.62 -14.76
N ARG A 501 11.78 27.41 -14.73
CA ARG A 501 10.80 27.42 -13.64
C ARG A 501 10.09 26.08 -13.46
N TYR A 502 9.75 25.43 -14.55
CA TYR A 502 8.98 24.17 -14.58
C TYR A 502 9.85 22.97 -14.92
N SER A 503 11.09 22.97 -14.50
CA SER A 503 12.01 21.83 -14.52
C SER A 503 12.14 21.18 -13.13
N GLN A 504 12.82 20.06 -13.07
CA GLN A 504 13.18 19.44 -11.80
C GLN A 504 14.39 20.19 -11.20
N HIS A 505 14.27 20.58 -9.94
CA HIS A 505 15.32 21.27 -9.20
C HIS A 505 16.03 20.35 -8.17
N ASN A 506 15.29 19.40 -7.59
CA ASN A 506 15.85 18.45 -6.62
C ASN A 506 15.58 17.02 -7.06
N ALA A 507 16.50 16.14 -6.71
CA ALA A 507 16.36 14.71 -6.92
C ALA A 507 16.56 13.97 -5.59
N ASP A 508 15.76 12.96 -5.36
CA ASP A 508 16.01 12.02 -4.27
C ASP A 508 17.05 10.99 -4.73
N VAL A 509 18.06 10.82 -3.93
CA VAL A 509 19.18 9.91 -4.17
C VAL A 509 19.46 9.08 -2.93
N LEU A 510 19.98 7.88 -3.09
CA LEU A 510 20.41 7.06 -1.97
C LEU A 510 21.85 7.44 -1.59
N ASP A 511 22.02 8.00 -0.42
CA ASP A 511 23.32 8.30 0.18
C ASP A 511 23.82 7.06 0.93
N LEU A 512 24.82 6.40 0.37
CA LEU A 512 25.37 5.15 0.90
C LEU A 512 26.15 5.34 2.20
N GLU A 513 26.75 6.52 2.41
CA GLU A 513 27.45 6.83 3.66
C GLU A 513 26.46 7.14 4.79
N LYS A 514 25.46 7.96 4.51
CA LYS A 514 24.39 8.26 5.47
C LYS A 514 23.38 7.12 5.63
N ARG A 515 23.41 6.15 4.71
CA ARG A 515 22.50 5.00 4.66
C ARG A 515 21.01 5.39 4.60
N THR A 516 20.71 6.51 3.92
CA THR A 516 19.36 7.06 3.82
C THR A 516 19.15 7.73 2.48
N ILE A 517 17.87 7.95 2.12
CA ILE A 517 17.52 8.84 1.02
C ILE A 517 17.86 10.27 1.43
N THR A 518 18.49 11.00 0.51
CA THR A 518 18.81 12.41 0.67
C THR A 518 18.31 13.17 -0.55
N GLU A 519 17.67 14.30 -0.32
CA GLU A 519 17.32 15.24 -1.38
C GLU A 519 18.56 16.06 -1.75
N CYS A 520 18.92 16.10 -3.03
CA CYS A 520 20.05 16.84 -3.55
C CYS A 520 19.57 17.78 -4.66
N ASN A 521 20.17 18.98 -4.75
CA ASN A 521 19.94 19.83 -5.91
C ASN A 521 20.45 19.14 -7.17
N VAL A 522 19.62 19.09 -8.20
CA VAL A 522 19.93 18.37 -9.45
C VAL A 522 21.15 18.93 -10.15
N LEU A 523 21.38 20.23 -10.06
CA LEU A 523 22.55 20.88 -10.69
C LEU A 523 23.87 20.49 -10.00
N ASP A 524 23.84 20.27 -8.68
CA ASP A 524 25.00 19.76 -7.93
C ASP A 524 25.35 18.32 -8.34
N LEU A 525 24.35 17.57 -8.81
CA LEU A 525 24.55 16.23 -9.34
C LEU A 525 25.08 16.23 -10.77
N ALA A 526 24.88 17.29 -11.55
CA ALA A 526 25.20 17.33 -12.98
C ALA A 526 26.66 16.98 -13.27
N ASP A 527 27.61 17.46 -12.45
CA ASP A 527 29.04 17.18 -12.62
C ASP A 527 29.42 15.72 -12.27
N LEU A 528 28.58 15.02 -11.55
CA LEU A 528 28.77 13.61 -11.20
C LEU A 528 28.27 12.66 -12.30
N PHE A 529 27.38 13.13 -13.17
CA PHE A 529 26.87 12.32 -14.29
C PHE A 529 27.94 12.12 -15.35
N PRO A 530 28.13 10.89 -15.86
CA PRO A 530 28.88 10.68 -17.09
C PRO A 530 28.24 11.49 -18.25
N ARG A 531 29.02 11.94 -19.23
CA ARG A 531 28.54 12.81 -20.31
C ARG A 531 27.29 12.29 -21.02
N PHE A 532 27.21 10.98 -21.27
CA PHE A 532 26.08 10.36 -21.93
C PHE A 532 24.82 10.45 -21.07
N ALA A 533 24.91 10.25 -19.75
CA ALA A 533 23.81 10.38 -18.83
C ALA A 533 23.44 11.86 -18.59
N GLN A 534 24.44 12.76 -18.56
CA GLN A 534 24.21 14.19 -18.49
C GLN A 534 23.40 14.68 -19.68
N GLN A 535 23.71 14.24 -20.91
CA GLN A 535 22.96 14.57 -22.12
C GLN A 535 21.53 14.03 -22.13
N ALA A 536 21.28 12.90 -21.46
CA ALA A 536 19.94 12.33 -21.35
C ALA A 536 19.03 13.15 -20.43
N VAL A 537 19.59 13.74 -19.36
CA VAL A 537 18.84 14.38 -18.26
C VAL A 537 18.85 15.90 -18.38
N PHE A 538 19.97 16.52 -18.72
CA PHE A 538 20.15 17.97 -18.67
C PHE A 538 20.07 18.61 -20.05
N GLU A 539 19.45 19.78 -20.12
CA GLU A 539 19.38 20.67 -21.28
C GLU A 539 20.20 21.93 -21.02
N HIS A 540 20.84 22.48 -22.07
CA HIS A 540 21.60 23.71 -22.02
C HIS A 540 20.72 24.89 -22.41
N ASP A 541 20.69 25.92 -21.57
CA ASP A 541 20.14 27.23 -21.95
C ASP A 541 21.19 27.99 -22.78
N ARG A 542 21.18 27.75 -24.10
CA ARG A 542 22.15 28.33 -24.99
C ARG A 542 22.04 29.85 -25.08
N GLU A 543 20.87 30.45 -24.84
CA GLU A 543 20.68 31.90 -24.85
C GLU A 543 21.32 32.55 -23.63
N ALA A 544 21.11 31.98 -22.44
CA ALA A 544 21.78 32.44 -21.23
C ALA A 544 23.31 32.25 -21.30
N GLU A 545 23.77 31.11 -21.85
CA GLU A 545 25.20 30.88 -22.11
C GLU A 545 25.79 31.92 -23.09
N GLY A 546 25.04 32.27 -24.15
CA GLY A 546 25.43 33.34 -25.11
C GLY A 546 25.61 34.68 -24.39
N ARG A 547 24.62 35.08 -23.61
CA ARG A 547 24.67 36.32 -22.81
C ARG A 547 25.84 36.35 -21.81
N LEU A 548 26.18 35.19 -21.21
CA LEU A 548 27.33 35.07 -20.33
C LEU A 548 28.66 35.18 -21.08
N ARG A 549 28.77 34.57 -22.28
CA ARG A 549 29.95 34.71 -23.16
C ARG A 549 30.22 36.14 -23.55
N GLU A 550 29.20 36.90 -23.90
CA GLU A 550 29.29 38.33 -24.20
C GLU A 550 29.85 39.13 -23.04
N ARG A 551 29.60 38.66 -21.81
CA ARG A 551 30.15 39.24 -20.57
C ARG A 551 31.51 38.66 -20.17
N GLY A 552 32.13 37.81 -21.00
CA GLY A 552 33.41 37.16 -20.74
C GLY A 552 33.35 36.03 -19.76
N GLN A 553 32.16 35.53 -19.46
CA GLN A 553 31.97 34.37 -18.57
C GLN A 553 31.67 33.11 -19.40
N PHE A 554 32.45 32.06 -19.16
CA PHE A 554 32.32 30.78 -19.87
C PHE A 554 31.89 29.70 -18.86
N ARG A 555 30.59 29.62 -18.59
CA ARG A 555 30.02 28.55 -17.77
C ARG A 555 28.74 27.99 -18.42
N PRO A 556 28.51 26.68 -18.31
CA PRO A 556 27.26 26.09 -18.74
C PRO A 556 26.08 26.59 -17.88
N VAL A 557 24.92 26.74 -18.51
CA VAL A 557 23.64 26.98 -17.81
C VAL A 557 22.74 25.79 -18.12
N LEU A 558 22.57 24.92 -17.11
CA LEU A 558 21.89 23.65 -17.21
C LEU A 558 20.56 23.68 -16.43
N PHE A 559 19.63 22.86 -16.85
CA PHE A 559 18.43 22.50 -16.09
C PHE A 559 18.02 21.07 -16.43
N ALA A 560 17.35 20.39 -15.49
CA ALA A 560 16.94 19.00 -15.68
C ALA A 560 15.59 18.93 -16.40
N SER A 561 15.58 18.43 -17.62
CA SER A 561 14.38 18.32 -18.47
C SER A 561 14.15 16.92 -19.02
N CYS A 562 15.09 15.98 -18.84
CA CYS A 562 15.09 14.66 -19.50
C CYS A 562 14.86 14.74 -21.02
N GLN A 563 15.26 15.86 -21.64
CA GLN A 563 15.05 16.11 -23.07
C GLN A 563 15.76 15.07 -23.94
N GLY A 564 16.97 14.66 -23.57
CA GLY A 564 17.71 13.64 -24.34
C GLY A 564 16.99 12.29 -24.38
N LEU A 565 16.28 11.91 -23.32
CA LEU A 565 15.42 10.72 -23.33
C LEU A 565 14.18 10.93 -24.22
N ALA A 566 13.58 12.11 -24.19
CA ALA A 566 12.46 12.43 -25.08
C ALA A 566 12.85 12.45 -26.57
N GLU A 567 14.08 12.84 -26.89
CA GLU A 567 14.65 12.84 -28.23
C GLU A 567 15.09 11.45 -28.71
N ASN A 568 15.33 10.53 -27.79
CA ASN A 568 15.68 9.15 -28.10
C ASN A 568 14.46 8.39 -28.63
N ARG A 569 14.38 8.29 -29.96
CA ARG A 569 13.25 7.63 -30.64
C ARG A 569 13.15 6.15 -30.31
N GLU A 570 14.28 5.47 -30.06
CA GLU A 570 14.28 4.07 -29.70
C GLU A 570 13.65 3.86 -28.32
N PHE A 571 14.00 4.70 -27.36
CA PHE A 571 13.41 4.71 -26.04
C PHE A 571 11.91 5.01 -26.09
N THR A 572 11.49 6.08 -26.73
CA THR A 572 10.06 6.49 -26.79
C THR A 572 9.21 5.46 -27.53
N THR A 573 9.74 4.86 -28.60
CA THR A 573 9.08 3.76 -29.35
C THR A 573 8.99 2.50 -28.49
N LEU A 574 10.05 2.14 -27.77
CA LEU A 574 10.06 1.00 -26.85
C LEU A 574 8.98 1.15 -25.78
N MET A 575 8.91 2.32 -25.15
CA MET A 575 7.91 2.59 -24.12
C MET A 575 6.47 2.57 -24.65
N ALA A 576 6.24 3.13 -25.84
CA ALA A 576 4.94 3.06 -26.51
C ALA A 576 4.52 1.61 -26.81
N ASN A 577 5.44 0.80 -27.36
CA ASN A 577 5.20 -0.62 -27.64
C ASN A 577 4.95 -1.43 -26.37
N MET A 578 5.67 -1.13 -25.30
CA MET A 578 5.50 -1.79 -24.00
C MET A 578 4.11 -1.49 -23.44
N LEU A 579 3.73 -0.22 -23.34
CA LEU A 579 2.44 0.22 -22.81
C LEU A 579 1.26 -0.32 -23.62
N SER A 580 1.31 -0.20 -24.94
CA SER A 580 0.25 -0.70 -25.82
C SER A 580 0.11 -2.23 -25.75
N THR A 581 1.22 -2.95 -25.59
CA THR A 581 1.18 -4.41 -25.43
C THR A 581 0.57 -4.81 -24.10
N LEU A 582 0.96 -4.14 -23.01
CA LEU A 582 0.40 -4.40 -21.68
C LEU A 582 -1.10 -4.08 -21.66
N GLU A 583 -1.53 -2.94 -22.20
CA GLU A 583 -2.96 -2.59 -22.30
C GLU A 583 -3.76 -3.66 -23.02
N ARG A 584 -3.26 -4.14 -24.16
CA ARG A 584 -3.90 -5.21 -24.93
C ARG A 584 -3.96 -6.51 -24.15
N CYS A 585 -2.90 -6.88 -23.41
CA CYS A 585 -2.85 -8.12 -22.63
C CYS A 585 -3.73 -8.06 -21.38
N TYR A 586 -3.82 -6.91 -20.74
CA TYR A 586 -4.71 -6.66 -19.60
C TYR A 586 -6.17 -6.45 -20.02
N GLU A 587 -6.41 -6.23 -21.32
CA GLU A 587 -7.72 -5.85 -21.87
C GLU A 587 -8.29 -4.61 -21.15
N HIS A 588 -7.35 -3.78 -20.66
CA HIS A 588 -7.64 -2.60 -19.85
C HIS A 588 -6.43 -1.64 -19.89
N PRO A 589 -6.66 -0.31 -19.90
CA PRO A 589 -5.57 0.64 -19.73
C PRO A 589 -4.74 0.33 -18.49
N VAL A 590 -3.43 0.57 -18.60
CA VAL A 590 -2.48 0.27 -17.52
C VAL A 590 -1.60 1.47 -17.18
N ASP A 591 -1.12 1.52 -15.95
CA ASP A 591 0.02 2.33 -15.57
C ASP A 591 1.20 1.43 -15.16
N ILE A 592 2.40 1.95 -15.37
CA ILE A 592 3.65 1.25 -15.00
C ILE A 592 4.57 2.20 -14.24
N GLU A 593 5.35 1.65 -13.32
CA GLU A 593 6.51 2.32 -12.74
C GLU A 593 7.78 1.72 -13.33
N TYR A 594 8.75 2.56 -13.65
CA TYR A 594 9.99 2.12 -14.27
C TYR A 594 11.18 3.01 -13.92
N THR A 595 12.39 2.45 -14.05
CA THR A 595 13.64 3.21 -14.04
C THR A 595 14.38 3.02 -15.36
N VAL A 596 15.24 3.98 -15.67
CA VAL A 596 16.06 3.96 -16.89
C VAL A 596 17.52 4.21 -16.50
N ASN A 597 18.41 3.34 -16.96
CA ASN A 597 19.84 3.57 -16.94
C ASN A 597 20.34 3.75 -18.37
N VAL A 598 21.11 4.79 -18.60
CA VAL A 598 21.64 5.14 -19.92
C VAL A 598 23.12 4.79 -19.96
N GLY A 599 23.55 4.17 -21.02
CA GLY A 599 24.91 3.80 -21.33
C GLY A 599 25.57 4.72 -22.37
N LYS A 600 26.76 4.34 -22.86
CA LYS A 600 27.43 5.00 -23.99
C LYS A 600 26.64 4.77 -25.27
N ASP A 601 26.84 5.62 -26.26
CA ASP A 601 26.25 5.49 -27.59
C ASP A 601 24.72 5.42 -27.63
N ASN A 602 24.04 6.12 -26.69
CA ASN A 602 22.60 6.12 -26.48
C ASN A 602 22.00 4.75 -26.10
N GLU A 603 22.83 3.78 -25.71
CA GLU A 603 22.31 2.53 -25.12
C GLU A 603 21.53 2.85 -23.85
N PHE A 604 20.47 2.10 -23.63
CA PHE A 604 19.68 2.23 -22.40
C PHE A 604 19.08 0.89 -22.01
N VAL A 605 18.80 0.76 -20.73
CA VAL A 605 18.08 -0.36 -20.15
C VAL A 605 16.97 0.15 -19.26
N VAL A 606 15.79 -0.46 -19.35
CA VAL A 606 14.61 -0.10 -18.56
C VAL A 606 14.34 -1.19 -17.54
N ASN A 607 14.13 -0.83 -16.29
CA ASN A 607 13.64 -1.75 -15.28
C ASN A 607 12.14 -1.51 -15.02
N LEU A 608 11.30 -2.46 -15.39
CA LEU A 608 9.86 -2.42 -15.12
C LEU A 608 9.61 -2.88 -13.68
N LEU A 609 9.18 -1.95 -12.82
CA LEU A 609 9.05 -2.14 -11.38
C LEU A 609 7.64 -2.50 -10.93
N GLN A 610 6.63 -2.07 -11.68
CA GLN A 610 5.21 -2.27 -11.34
C GLN A 610 4.36 -2.14 -12.59
N CYS A 611 3.26 -2.86 -12.64
CA CYS A 611 2.19 -2.67 -13.63
C CYS A 611 0.86 -2.99 -12.98
N ARG A 612 -0.11 -2.10 -13.20
CA ARG A 612 -1.47 -2.27 -12.67
C ARG A 612 -2.52 -1.74 -13.64
N PRO A 613 -3.77 -2.19 -13.52
CA PRO A 613 -4.89 -1.60 -14.25
C PRO A 613 -5.04 -0.12 -13.89
N LEU A 614 -5.08 0.74 -14.90
CA LEU A 614 -5.32 2.17 -14.72
C LEU A 614 -6.81 2.42 -14.49
N HIS A 615 -7.17 3.07 -13.40
CA HIS A 615 -8.54 3.49 -13.17
C HIS A 615 -8.90 4.65 -14.10
N LEU A 616 -9.57 4.34 -15.20
CA LEU A 616 -10.20 5.34 -16.05
C LEU A 616 -11.66 5.48 -15.66
N LEU A 617 -12.11 6.71 -15.54
CA LEU A 617 -13.51 7.03 -15.41
C LEU A 617 -14.21 6.62 -16.70
N GLN A 618 -15.15 5.66 -16.64
CA GLN A 618 -15.91 5.27 -17.82
C GLN A 618 -16.63 6.49 -18.39
N SER A 619 -16.56 6.69 -19.71
CA SER A 619 -17.29 7.75 -20.39
C SER A 619 -18.80 7.55 -20.17
N GLY A 620 -19.37 8.37 -19.28
CA GLY A 620 -20.80 8.39 -19.00
C GLY A 620 -21.65 8.83 -20.22
N LYS A 621 -22.96 8.88 -20.04
CA LYS A 621 -23.88 9.45 -21.02
C LYS A 621 -23.47 10.89 -21.34
N ARG A 622 -23.71 11.31 -22.61
CA ARG A 622 -23.54 12.70 -23.05
C ARG A 622 -24.36 13.61 -22.14
N ILE A 623 -23.71 14.64 -21.61
CA ILE A 623 -24.37 15.70 -20.84
C ILE A 623 -24.52 16.92 -21.75
N ASP A 624 -25.74 17.40 -21.90
CA ASP A 624 -25.98 18.67 -22.56
C ASP A 624 -25.66 19.80 -21.59
N LEU A 625 -24.58 20.52 -21.90
CA LEU A 625 -24.11 21.63 -21.09
C LEU A 625 -25.03 22.84 -21.28
N PRO A 626 -25.50 23.49 -20.18
CA PRO A 626 -26.37 24.65 -20.29
C PRO A 626 -25.62 25.87 -20.81
N LYS A 627 -26.31 26.73 -21.48
CA LYS A 627 -25.83 28.10 -21.79
C LYS A 627 -26.31 29.04 -20.69
N LEU A 628 -25.46 29.27 -19.69
CA LEU A 628 -25.76 30.23 -18.62
C LEU A 628 -25.31 31.64 -18.98
N LEU A 629 -25.98 32.66 -18.43
CA LEU A 629 -25.47 34.01 -18.42
C LEU A 629 -24.24 34.14 -17.56
N GLN A 630 -23.34 35.02 -17.81
CA GLN A 630 -22.11 35.24 -17.08
C GLN A 630 -22.39 35.53 -15.59
N GLU A 631 -23.43 36.29 -15.29
CA GLU A 631 -23.87 36.60 -13.93
C GLU A 631 -24.38 35.39 -13.15
N ASP A 632 -24.89 34.35 -13.82
CA ASP A 632 -25.41 33.12 -13.23
C ASP A 632 -24.35 32.01 -13.21
N THR A 633 -23.16 32.26 -13.77
CA THR A 633 -22.07 31.30 -13.86
C THR A 633 -21.07 31.51 -12.74
N TYR A 634 -20.85 30.49 -11.89
CA TYR A 634 -19.82 30.49 -10.88
C TYR A 634 -18.45 30.26 -11.50
N PHE A 635 -18.33 29.20 -12.27
CA PHE A 635 -17.16 28.95 -13.11
C PHE A 635 -17.51 28.13 -14.35
N SER A 636 -16.65 28.26 -15.35
CA SER A 636 -16.65 27.42 -16.55
C SER A 636 -15.23 27.03 -16.91
N ILE A 637 -15.00 25.71 -17.10
CA ILE A 637 -13.70 25.13 -17.35
C ILE A 637 -13.79 24.32 -18.64
N LYS A 638 -12.85 24.52 -19.57
CA LYS A 638 -12.63 23.65 -20.72
C LYS A 638 -11.24 23.01 -20.61
N GLN A 639 -11.15 21.69 -20.80
CA GLN A 639 -9.91 20.92 -20.85
C GLN A 639 -9.13 20.75 -19.52
N CYS A 640 -9.59 21.30 -18.42
CA CYS A 640 -8.91 21.25 -17.12
C CYS A 640 -9.81 20.68 -16.00
N ALA A 641 -10.72 19.78 -16.35
CA ALA A 641 -11.61 19.14 -15.39
C ALA A 641 -11.58 17.63 -15.54
N MET A 642 -11.87 16.91 -14.47
CA MET A 642 -11.92 15.45 -14.46
C MET A 642 -13.03 14.95 -13.52
N GLY A 643 -13.59 13.84 -13.89
CA GLY A 643 -14.70 13.17 -13.20
C GLY A 643 -15.58 12.45 -14.20
N LYS A 644 -16.53 11.64 -13.74
CA LYS A 644 -17.57 11.07 -14.62
C LYS A 644 -18.46 12.19 -15.15
N SER A 645 -18.99 12.02 -16.37
CA SER A 645 -20.03 12.91 -16.87
C SER A 645 -21.20 12.93 -15.89
N ARG A 646 -21.54 14.12 -15.35
CA ARG A 646 -22.55 14.28 -14.30
C ARG A 646 -23.27 15.60 -14.34
N VAL A 647 -24.46 15.61 -13.81
CA VAL A 647 -25.20 16.81 -13.41
C VAL A 647 -25.48 16.64 -11.92
N THR A 648 -24.87 17.49 -11.10
CA THR A 648 -24.92 17.34 -9.65
C THR A 648 -25.29 18.67 -9.01
N PRO A 649 -26.39 18.75 -8.23
CA PRO A 649 -26.68 19.91 -7.41
C PRO A 649 -25.61 20.06 -6.33
N ILE A 650 -25.23 21.29 -6.03
CA ILE A 650 -24.25 21.63 -5.00
C ILE A 650 -25.03 22.19 -3.78
N ASP A 651 -24.91 21.51 -2.65
CA ASP A 651 -25.59 21.88 -1.42
C ASP A 651 -24.72 22.77 -0.53
N VAL A 652 -23.39 22.61 -0.62
CA VAL A 652 -22.42 23.35 0.18
C VAL A 652 -21.22 23.71 -0.66
N VAL A 653 -20.77 24.96 -0.55
CA VAL A 653 -19.50 25.41 -1.13
C VAL A 653 -18.54 25.76 0.00
N VAL A 654 -17.34 25.19 -0.05
CA VAL A 654 -16.25 25.45 0.90
C VAL A 654 -15.15 26.18 0.17
N VAL A 655 -14.74 27.32 0.68
CA VAL A 655 -13.72 28.18 0.05
C VAL A 655 -12.57 28.41 1.02
N VAL A 656 -11.36 28.09 0.59
CA VAL A 656 -10.14 28.55 1.26
C VAL A 656 -9.71 29.82 0.56
N ASP A 657 -9.69 30.93 1.31
CA ASP A 657 -9.34 32.23 0.75
C ASP A 657 -7.86 32.30 0.31
N PRO A 658 -7.54 32.52 -0.99
CA PRO A 658 -6.18 32.51 -1.49
C PRO A 658 -5.28 33.56 -0.85
N PHE A 659 -5.79 34.78 -0.62
CA PHE A 659 -5.02 35.87 -0.02
C PHE A 659 -4.63 35.56 1.42
N HIS A 660 -5.58 35.14 2.23
CA HIS A 660 -5.32 34.77 3.62
C HIS A 660 -4.38 33.58 3.68
N TYR A 661 -4.57 32.57 2.85
CA TYR A 661 -3.73 31.40 2.82
C TYR A 661 -2.27 31.72 2.51
N TYR A 662 -1.99 32.53 1.48
CA TYR A 662 -0.62 32.85 1.11
C TYR A 662 0.04 33.89 2.01
N GLN A 663 -0.73 34.75 2.65
CA GLN A 663 -0.21 35.71 3.66
C GLN A 663 -0.03 35.06 5.04
N CYS A 664 -0.67 33.93 5.30
CA CYS A 664 -0.56 33.20 6.55
C CYS A 664 0.88 32.71 6.79
N PRO A 665 1.40 32.82 8.02
CA PRO A 665 2.70 32.27 8.38
C PRO A 665 2.78 30.76 8.03
N HIS A 666 3.95 30.29 7.60
CA HIS A 666 4.16 28.92 7.15
C HIS A 666 3.67 27.88 8.19
N ILE A 667 3.89 28.14 9.48
CA ILE A 667 3.50 27.25 10.58
C ILE A 667 1.96 27.12 10.74
N GLU A 668 1.20 28.09 10.24
CA GLU A 668 -0.26 28.13 10.35
C GLU A 668 -0.96 27.53 9.12
N LYS A 669 -0.28 27.41 7.98
CA LYS A 669 -0.85 26.89 6.73
C LYS A 669 -1.48 25.47 6.86
N PRO A 670 -0.89 24.51 7.63
CA PRO A 670 -1.52 23.21 7.85
C PRO A 670 -2.88 23.28 8.57
N THR A 671 -3.21 24.44 9.20
CA THR A 671 -4.53 24.65 9.81
C THR A 671 -5.64 24.61 8.76
N ALA A 672 -5.39 25.07 7.53
CA ALA A 672 -6.37 24.98 6.46
C ALA A 672 -6.77 23.52 6.18
N ALA A 673 -5.79 22.61 6.09
CA ALA A 673 -6.06 21.18 5.89
C ALA A 673 -6.89 20.59 7.03
N ARG A 674 -6.57 20.94 8.29
CA ARG A 674 -7.33 20.49 9.45
C ARG A 674 -8.78 21.03 9.44
N LEU A 675 -9.00 22.28 9.09
CA LEU A 675 -10.35 22.86 8.98
C LEU A 675 -11.15 22.20 7.86
N ILE A 676 -10.52 21.91 6.70
CA ILE A 676 -11.15 21.14 5.63
C ILE A 676 -11.54 19.76 6.11
N GLY A 677 -10.66 19.06 6.85
CA GLY A 677 -10.97 17.76 7.47
C GLY A 677 -12.19 17.83 8.42
N MET A 678 -12.31 18.89 9.21
CA MET A 678 -13.49 19.11 10.08
C MET A 678 -14.77 19.30 9.28
N VAL A 679 -14.74 20.08 8.19
CA VAL A 679 -15.88 20.25 7.28
C VAL A 679 -16.24 18.90 6.62
N ASN A 680 -15.24 18.16 6.15
CA ASN A 680 -15.41 16.84 5.55
C ASN A 680 -16.10 15.85 6.51
N GLU A 681 -15.74 15.87 7.79
CA GLU A 681 -16.34 15.02 8.81
C GLU A 681 -17.75 15.51 9.20
N HIS A 682 -17.96 16.84 9.30
CA HIS A 682 -19.27 17.41 9.61
C HIS A 682 -20.35 17.00 8.61
N PHE A 683 -20.03 17.02 7.32
CA PHE A 683 -20.96 16.63 6.26
C PHE A 683 -20.96 15.13 5.93
N ARG A 684 -20.17 14.34 6.63
CA ARG A 684 -20.17 12.89 6.51
C ARG A 684 -21.57 12.34 6.79
N ASN A 685 -22.03 11.43 5.94
CA ASN A 685 -23.33 10.78 6.03
C ASN A 685 -24.57 11.73 5.97
N THR A 686 -24.38 13.01 5.65
CA THR A 686 -25.51 13.94 5.50
C THR A 686 -26.19 13.87 4.13
N GLY A 687 -25.55 13.23 3.15
CA GLY A 687 -26.00 13.20 1.76
C GLY A 687 -25.84 14.53 1.01
N LYS A 688 -25.26 15.57 1.63
CA LYS A 688 -25.03 16.88 1.00
C LYS A 688 -23.82 16.83 0.07
N ASN A 689 -23.97 17.39 -1.13
CA ASN A 689 -22.92 17.53 -2.13
C ASN A 689 -22.06 18.75 -1.82
N CYS A 690 -20.86 18.55 -1.30
CA CYS A 690 -19.93 19.61 -0.95
C CYS A 690 -18.88 19.79 -2.05
N LEU A 691 -18.72 21.05 -2.52
CA LEU A 691 -17.68 21.47 -3.47
C LEU A 691 -16.65 22.31 -2.74
N LEU A 692 -15.38 21.90 -2.80
CA LEU A 692 -14.25 22.60 -2.18
C LEU A 692 -13.46 23.40 -3.23
N LEU A 693 -13.22 24.68 -2.96
CA LEU A 693 -12.28 25.52 -3.73
C LEU A 693 -11.05 25.79 -2.85
N VAL A 694 -9.87 25.45 -3.35
CA VAL A 694 -8.60 25.57 -2.62
C VAL A 694 -7.57 26.37 -3.42
N PRO A 695 -6.76 27.22 -2.78
CA PRO A 695 -5.66 27.91 -3.44
C PRO A 695 -4.54 26.92 -3.75
N GLY A 696 -4.04 27.01 -4.95
CA GLY A 696 -2.88 26.24 -5.38
C GLY A 696 -3.16 24.75 -5.46
N ARG A 697 -2.12 23.98 -5.20
CA ARG A 697 -2.08 22.54 -5.40
C ARG A 697 -2.55 21.80 -4.17
N ILE A 698 -3.60 21.03 -4.29
CA ILE A 698 -4.12 20.24 -3.18
C ILE A 698 -3.27 18.99 -2.91
N GLY A 699 -3.13 18.62 -1.64
CA GLY A 699 -2.41 17.41 -1.22
C GLY A 699 -0.89 17.48 -1.42
N THR A 700 -0.35 18.67 -1.56
CA THR A 700 1.10 18.90 -1.61
C THR A 700 1.70 18.72 -0.22
N SER A 701 2.93 18.18 -0.14
CA SER A 701 3.71 18.16 1.10
C SER A 701 4.27 19.53 1.47
N SER A 702 4.21 20.50 0.53
CA SER A 702 4.76 21.86 0.68
C SER A 702 3.65 22.89 0.76
N PRO A 703 3.37 23.47 1.94
CA PRO A 703 2.27 24.43 2.14
C PRO A 703 2.37 25.71 1.31
N GLU A 704 3.52 26.05 0.73
CA GLU A 704 3.67 27.17 -0.18
C GLU A 704 3.07 26.91 -1.56
N LEU A 705 2.93 25.65 -1.96
CA LEU A 705 2.34 25.29 -3.25
C LEU A 705 0.84 25.16 -3.20
N GLY A 706 0.25 25.01 -2.02
CA GLY A 706 -1.16 24.83 -1.81
C GLY A 706 -1.47 24.11 -0.51
N VAL A 707 -2.71 23.69 -0.34
CA VAL A 707 -3.17 23.14 0.93
C VAL A 707 -2.75 21.68 1.12
N PRO A 708 -1.99 21.34 2.20
CA PRO A 708 -1.44 20.02 2.43
C PRO A 708 -2.46 19.03 3.03
N VAL A 709 -3.56 18.76 2.34
CA VAL A 709 -4.57 17.79 2.79
C VAL A 709 -4.12 16.36 2.49
N ALA A 710 -4.51 15.44 3.35
CA ALA A 710 -4.52 14.02 3.04
C ALA A 710 -5.85 13.63 2.38
N PHE A 711 -5.91 12.47 1.73
CA PHE A 711 -7.18 11.98 1.15
C PHE A 711 -8.29 11.86 2.20
N ALA A 712 -7.96 11.48 3.43
CA ALA A 712 -8.92 11.41 4.54
C ALA A 712 -9.62 12.74 4.83
N ASP A 713 -8.94 13.87 4.61
CA ASP A 713 -9.48 15.21 4.87
C ASP A 713 -10.51 15.66 3.83
N VAL A 714 -10.60 14.97 2.69
CA VAL A 714 -11.45 15.35 1.56
C VAL A 714 -12.31 14.21 1.03
N SER A 715 -12.25 13.06 1.67
CA SER A 715 -12.82 11.81 1.18
C SER A 715 -14.34 11.81 0.98
N ASN A 716 -15.08 12.65 1.66
CA ASN A 716 -16.55 12.75 1.59
C ASN A 716 -17.04 13.91 0.72
N LEU A 717 -16.12 14.66 0.10
CA LEU A 717 -16.49 15.76 -0.78
C LEU A 717 -16.97 15.23 -2.14
N MET A 718 -17.90 15.96 -2.77
CA MET A 718 -18.37 15.66 -4.11
C MET A 718 -17.37 16.12 -5.17
N GLY A 719 -16.68 17.25 -4.93
CA GLY A 719 -15.73 17.80 -5.88
C GLY A 719 -14.74 18.78 -5.26
N ILE A 720 -13.64 18.98 -5.96
CA ILE A 720 -12.55 19.86 -5.57
C ILE A 720 -12.13 20.69 -6.79
N CYS A 721 -11.96 22.00 -6.58
CA CYS A 721 -11.39 22.91 -7.57
C CYS A 721 -10.12 23.56 -7.03
N GLU A 722 -9.01 23.43 -7.75
CA GLU A 722 -7.78 24.17 -7.49
C GLU A 722 -7.92 25.58 -8.12
N VAL A 723 -7.63 26.61 -7.34
CA VAL A 723 -7.74 28.01 -7.76
C VAL A 723 -6.34 28.62 -7.89
N ALA A 724 -6.00 29.10 -9.08
CA ALA A 724 -4.84 29.97 -9.28
C ALA A 724 -5.27 31.42 -9.00
N SER A 725 -4.48 32.12 -8.20
CA SER A 725 -4.66 33.56 -7.98
C SER A 725 -3.36 34.29 -8.26
N SER A 726 -3.33 34.95 -9.41
CA SER A 726 -2.19 35.81 -9.82
C SER A 726 -1.98 36.98 -8.86
N GLU A 727 -3.06 37.50 -8.29
CA GLU A 727 -3.03 38.58 -7.31
C GLU A 727 -2.44 38.10 -5.97
N ALA A 728 -2.61 36.83 -5.60
CA ALA A 728 -1.97 36.24 -4.45
C ALA A 728 -0.54 35.73 -4.75
N GLY A 729 -0.04 35.93 -6.00
CA GLY A 729 1.34 35.63 -6.40
C GLY A 729 1.59 34.16 -6.74
N TYR A 730 0.55 33.35 -6.95
CA TYR A 730 0.70 31.93 -7.23
C TYR A 730 -0.09 31.48 -8.47
N SER A 731 0.64 30.83 -9.41
CA SER A 731 0.04 30.19 -10.57
C SER A 731 0.39 28.69 -10.53
N PRO A 732 -0.48 27.83 -9.97
CA PRO A 732 -0.16 26.42 -9.76
C PRO A 732 -0.18 25.65 -11.08
N GLU A 733 0.68 24.62 -11.14
CA GLU A 733 0.42 23.49 -12.02
C GLU A 733 -0.64 22.57 -11.43
N LEU A 734 -1.31 21.82 -12.29
CA LEU A 734 -2.34 20.86 -11.91
C LEU A 734 -1.79 19.69 -11.11
N SER A 735 -2.58 19.14 -10.17
CA SER A 735 -2.21 18.00 -9.33
C SER A 735 -2.22 16.65 -10.06
N TYR A 736 -2.29 16.63 -11.38
CA TYR A 736 -2.33 15.39 -12.17
C TYR A 736 -1.19 14.43 -11.87
N GLY A 737 -1.57 13.17 -11.63
CA GLY A 737 -0.63 12.06 -11.42
C GLY A 737 0.03 12.03 -10.04
N SER A 738 -0.42 12.84 -9.08
CA SER A 738 -0.10 12.61 -7.67
C SER A 738 -0.91 11.43 -7.12
N HIS A 739 -0.48 10.86 -6.00
CA HIS A 739 -1.25 9.81 -5.33
C HIS A 739 -2.64 10.30 -4.91
N LEU A 740 -2.74 11.52 -4.38
CA LEU A 740 -4.03 12.12 -4.03
C LEU A 740 -4.95 12.22 -5.24
N PHE A 741 -4.40 12.62 -6.40
CA PHE A 741 -5.19 12.72 -7.62
C PHE A 741 -5.78 11.35 -8.04
N GLN A 742 -4.99 10.28 -7.94
CA GLN A 742 -5.49 8.91 -8.20
C GLN A 742 -6.61 8.53 -7.23
N ASP A 743 -6.46 8.88 -5.96
CA ASP A 743 -7.50 8.65 -4.95
C ASP A 743 -8.81 9.41 -5.28
N LEU A 744 -8.71 10.65 -5.75
CA LEU A 744 -9.88 11.43 -6.15
C LEU A 744 -10.62 10.79 -7.33
N VAL A 745 -9.85 10.31 -8.33
CA VAL A 745 -10.40 9.62 -9.50
C VAL A 745 -11.10 8.31 -9.10
N GLU A 746 -10.47 7.50 -8.26
CA GLU A 746 -11.05 6.24 -7.77
C GLU A 746 -12.29 6.44 -6.92
N ALA A 747 -12.29 7.51 -6.14
CA ALA A 747 -13.41 7.88 -5.29
C ALA A 747 -14.55 8.57 -6.03
N ASP A 748 -14.40 8.78 -7.35
CA ASP A 748 -15.35 9.54 -8.17
C ASP A 748 -15.59 10.96 -7.67
N ILE A 749 -14.57 11.58 -7.07
CA ILE A 749 -14.59 12.99 -6.67
C ILE A 749 -14.27 13.83 -7.89
N TYR A 750 -15.15 14.79 -8.22
CA TYR A 750 -14.91 15.73 -9.30
C TYR A 750 -13.67 16.57 -9.00
N TYR A 751 -12.83 16.77 -10.02
CA TYR A 751 -11.67 17.64 -9.94
C TYR A 751 -11.69 18.69 -11.05
N GLY A 752 -11.45 19.95 -10.73
CA GLY A 752 -11.35 21.06 -11.67
C GLY A 752 -10.19 21.98 -11.33
N ALA A 753 -9.64 22.67 -12.34
CA ALA A 753 -8.62 23.68 -12.14
C ALA A 753 -9.06 25.02 -12.74
N LEU A 754 -9.11 26.03 -11.90
CA LEU A 754 -9.49 27.40 -12.21
C LEU A 754 -8.23 28.24 -12.37
N LEU A 755 -7.68 28.26 -13.60
CA LEU A 755 -6.44 28.94 -13.95
C LEU A 755 -6.75 30.26 -14.65
N GLU A 756 -6.42 31.42 -14.05
CA GLU A 756 -6.73 32.76 -14.53
C GLU A 756 -6.14 33.08 -15.93
N ASP A 757 -4.98 32.54 -16.25
CA ASP A 757 -4.23 32.85 -17.50
C ASP A 757 -4.66 32.05 -18.75
N ARG A 758 -5.73 31.24 -18.65
CA ARG A 758 -6.18 30.46 -19.80
C ARG A 758 -7.49 30.97 -20.38
N SER A 759 -7.51 31.28 -21.67
CA SER A 759 -8.67 31.75 -22.45
C SER A 759 -9.92 30.84 -22.37
N HIS A 760 -9.82 29.70 -21.69
CA HIS A 760 -10.85 28.68 -21.61
C HIS A 760 -11.41 28.49 -20.20
N VAL A 761 -11.04 29.33 -19.24
CA VAL A 761 -11.52 29.30 -17.87
C VAL A 761 -12.19 30.60 -17.52
N TYR A 762 -13.39 30.52 -16.95
CA TYR A 762 -14.08 31.64 -16.32
C TYR A 762 -14.32 31.30 -14.85
N TYR A 763 -14.03 32.23 -13.96
CA TYR A 763 -14.26 32.09 -12.53
C TYR A 763 -14.66 33.43 -11.92
N ASN A 764 -15.71 33.43 -11.10
CA ASN A 764 -16.16 34.59 -10.35
C ASN A 764 -16.02 34.35 -8.83
N PRO A 765 -14.94 34.83 -8.19
CA PRO A 765 -14.70 34.59 -6.78
C PRO A 765 -15.78 35.14 -5.84
N HIS A 766 -16.45 36.22 -6.23
CA HIS A 766 -17.51 36.85 -5.46
C HIS A 766 -18.89 36.18 -5.60
N PHE A 767 -18.97 35.13 -6.38
CA PHE A 767 -20.24 34.44 -6.63
C PHE A 767 -20.83 33.85 -5.36
N VAL A 768 -20.00 33.37 -4.45
CA VAL A 768 -20.39 32.73 -3.18
C VAL A 768 -20.97 33.69 -2.15
N GLU A 769 -20.72 35.00 -2.27
CA GLU A 769 -21.26 36.04 -1.40
C GLU A 769 -22.79 36.16 -1.45
N ARG A 770 -23.42 35.52 -2.44
CA ARG A 770 -24.88 35.43 -2.61
C ARG A 770 -25.55 34.43 -1.65
N PHE A 771 -24.76 33.54 -1.05
CA PHE A 771 -25.27 32.45 -0.26
C PHE A 771 -25.09 32.69 1.24
N ILE A 772 -25.75 31.90 2.06
CA ILE A 772 -25.70 32.01 3.52
C ILE A 772 -24.36 31.46 4.01
N ASP A 773 -23.60 32.28 4.70
CA ASP A 773 -22.38 31.85 5.38
C ASP A 773 -22.76 31.08 6.65
N ILE A 774 -22.45 29.78 6.69
CA ILE A 774 -22.66 28.88 7.81
C ILE A 774 -21.33 28.47 8.48
N THR A 775 -20.26 29.20 8.23
CA THR A 775 -18.93 28.87 8.76
C THR A 775 -18.92 28.69 10.27
N ALA A 776 -19.59 29.59 10.99
CA ALA A 776 -19.66 29.53 12.48
C ALA A 776 -20.47 28.34 13.02
N GLU A 777 -21.35 27.76 12.20
CA GLU A 777 -22.13 26.57 12.57
C GLU A 777 -21.33 25.28 12.38
N VAL A 778 -20.43 25.27 11.39
CA VAL A 778 -19.65 24.08 10.97
C VAL A 778 -18.28 24.04 11.63
N LEU A 779 -17.64 25.18 11.82
CA LEU A 779 -16.31 25.30 12.38
C LEU A 779 -16.33 25.97 13.76
N PRO A 780 -15.57 25.47 14.76
CA PRO A 780 -15.54 26.05 16.09
C PRO A 780 -14.96 27.47 16.06
N SER A 781 -15.57 28.38 16.85
CA SER A 781 -15.25 29.80 16.94
C SER A 781 -13.85 30.12 17.53
N THR A 782 -13.07 29.11 17.95
CA THR A 782 -11.77 29.30 18.57
C THR A 782 -10.77 28.31 18.00
N VAL A 783 -10.07 28.69 16.92
CA VAL A 783 -8.75 28.14 16.63
C VAL A 783 -7.74 29.22 16.98
N THR A 784 -7.59 29.51 18.25
CA THR A 784 -6.38 30.13 18.79
C THR A 784 -5.28 29.07 18.79
N PRO A 785 -4.03 29.38 18.41
CA PRO A 785 -2.91 28.45 18.52
C PRO A 785 -2.72 28.11 20.00
N SER A 786 -3.17 26.94 20.46
CA SER A 786 -2.79 26.43 21.76
C SER A 786 -1.30 26.06 21.69
N ALA A 787 -0.48 26.88 22.33
CA ALA A 787 0.85 26.48 22.74
C ALA A 787 0.71 25.23 23.62
N GLY A 788 1.08 24.08 23.14
CA GLY A 788 1.20 22.86 23.93
C GLY A 788 0.45 21.64 23.39
N MET A 789 0.93 21.07 22.29
CA MET A 789 1.05 19.64 22.14
C MET A 789 2.28 19.38 21.26
N ALA A 790 3.34 18.96 21.92
CA ALA A 790 4.59 18.56 21.27
C ALA A 790 4.27 17.40 20.33
N SER A 791 4.40 17.64 19.06
CA SER A 791 4.59 16.57 18.07
C SER A 791 5.79 15.77 18.52
N VAL A 792 5.63 14.48 18.69
CA VAL A 792 6.74 13.53 18.84
C VAL A 792 7.50 13.54 17.52
N ALA A 793 8.47 14.44 17.42
CA ALA A 793 9.53 14.37 16.42
C ALA A 793 10.51 13.30 16.90
N THR A 794 10.79 12.33 16.09
CA THR A 794 11.88 11.38 16.22
C THR A 794 13.19 12.10 16.57
N PRO A 795 13.96 11.64 17.56
CA PRO A 795 15.23 12.26 17.88
C PRO A 795 16.28 11.86 16.85
N SER A 796 16.64 12.79 15.99
CA SER A 796 17.92 12.76 15.29
C SER A 796 18.99 13.25 16.27
N ALA A 797 19.93 12.37 16.60
CA ALA A 797 21.07 12.68 17.43
C ALA A 797 21.98 13.69 16.73
N ALA A 798 21.99 14.94 17.21
CA ALA A 798 23.01 15.91 16.87
C ALA A 798 23.91 16.12 18.10
N MET A 799 25.17 15.75 17.92
CA MET A 799 26.22 16.07 18.87
C MET A 799 26.47 17.58 18.96
N ALA A 800 26.54 18.03 20.19
CA ALA A 800 26.88 19.38 20.54
C ALA A 800 28.34 19.72 20.18
N SER A 801 28.56 20.88 19.56
CA SER A 801 29.80 21.59 19.66
C SER A 801 29.55 23.00 20.19
N THR A 802 30.17 23.27 21.30
CA THR A 802 30.20 24.54 22.03
C THR A 802 30.96 25.61 21.27
N ALA A 803 30.36 26.78 21.10
CA ALA A 803 31.10 28.04 20.99
C ALA A 803 30.22 29.21 21.47
N THR A 804 30.79 29.96 22.37
CA THR A 804 30.24 31.09 23.12
C THR A 804 30.07 32.35 22.26
N PRO A 805 29.28 33.34 22.71
CA PRO A 805 28.79 34.44 21.88
C PRO A 805 29.65 35.70 21.99
N SER A 806 29.65 36.53 20.97
CA SER A 806 30.06 37.95 21.11
C SER A 806 28.94 38.86 20.60
N ALA A 807 28.60 39.77 21.47
CA ALA A 807 27.62 40.82 21.29
C ALA A 807 28.13 41.89 20.31
N THR A 808 27.27 42.50 19.56
CA THR A 808 27.32 43.97 19.33
C THR A 808 25.90 44.47 18.96
N GLN A 809 25.39 45.31 19.83
CA GLN A 809 24.26 46.21 19.59
C GLN A 809 24.66 47.29 18.58
N GLN A 810 23.78 47.67 17.69
CA GLN A 810 23.59 49.08 17.35
C GLN A 810 22.18 49.34 16.81
N SER A 811 21.56 50.30 17.45
CA SER A 811 20.27 50.93 17.22
C SER A 811 20.23 51.81 15.96
N ALA A 812 19.10 51.84 15.27
CA ALA A 812 18.66 53.06 14.58
C ALA A 812 17.14 53.16 14.60
N LYS A 813 16.66 54.17 15.27
CA LYS A 813 15.30 54.73 15.18
C LYS A 813 15.12 55.46 13.86
N ALA A 814 14.00 55.26 13.19
CA ALA A 814 13.41 56.32 12.36
C ALA A 814 11.89 56.22 12.39
N SER A 815 11.30 57.31 12.66
CA SER A 815 9.96 57.67 13.01
C SER A 815 9.03 57.82 11.80
N SER A 816 7.77 57.41 11.98
CA SER A 816 6.52 58.20 11.92
C SER A 816 5.91 58.60 10.58
N GLN A 817 4.63 58.34 10.60
CA GLN A 817 3.51 59.02 9.93
C GLN A 817 3.17 58.56 8.52
N PHE A 818 2.06 57.84 8.41
CA PHE A 818 0.94 58.27 7.59
C PHE A 818 -0.35 57.53 7.93
N GLY A 819 -1.40 58.30 8.12
CA GLY A 819 -2.78 58.14 7.66
C GLY A 819 -3.65 57.06 8.33
N LYS A 820 -4.47 57.46 9.26
CA LYS A 820 -5.70 56.77 9.65
C LYS A 820 -6.64 56.66 8.43
N SER A 821 -7.02 55.47 8.04
CA SER A 821 -8.19 55.20 7.24
C SER A 821 -8.88 53.94 7.79
N ALA A 822 -10.12 54.20 8.13
CA ALA A 822 -11.25 53.35 8.49
C ALA A 822 -11.05 51.85 8.66
N SER A 823 -11.31 51.43 9.91
CA SER A 823 -11.56 50.08 10.33
C SER A 823 -12.69 49.37 9.53
N TYR A 824 -12.32 48.33 8.84
CA TYR A 824 -13.18 47.19 8.58
C TYR A 824 -12.44 45.98 9.19
N GLU A 825 -12.60 45.74 10.47
CA GLU A 825 -12.34 44.43 11.07
C GLU A 825 -13.49 43.49 10.65
N LYS A 826 -13.41 42.90 9.48
CA LYS A 826 -13.95 41.58 9.20
C LYS A 826 -12.88 40.57 9.59
N THR A 827 -13.05 39.86 10.67
CA THR A 827 -12.34 38.62 10.99
C THR A 827 -12.66 37.62 9.88
N THR A 828 -11.87 37.66 8.80
CA THR A 828 -11.99 36.71 7.70
C THR A 828 -11.36 35.40 8.14
N THR A 829 -12.18 34.38 8.27
CA THR A 829 -11.78 33.00 8.58
C THR A 829 -11.06 32.42 7.36
N LEU A 830 -9.95 31.69 7.61
CA LEU A 830 -9.12 31.05 6.58
C LEU A 830 -9.93 30.11 5.66
N VAL A 831 -10.95 29.47 6.21
CA VAL A 831 -11.88 28.59 5.49
C VAL A 831 -13.31 29.10 5.73
N GLN A 832 -14.06 29.28 4.66
CA GLN A 832 -15.46 29.71 4.68
C GLN A 832 -16.37 28.61 4.14
N VAL A 833 -17.55 28.47 4.68
CA VAL A 833 -18.54 27.45 4.32
C VAL A 833 -19.88 28.13 4.00
N PHE A 834 -20.40 27.90 2.82
CA PHE A 834 -21.63 28.50 2.32
C PHE A 834 -22.70 27.45 2.07
N ASP A 835 -23.90 27.64 2.58
CA ASP A 835 -25.07 26.80 2.26
C ASP A 835 -25.70 27.28 0.95
N THR A 836 -25.69 26.39 -0.04
CA THR A 836 -26.25 26.61 -1.37
C THR A 836 -27.47 25.74 -1.66
N SER A 837 -27.94 24.97 -0.70
CA SER A 837 -29.00 23.96 -0.85
C SER A 837 -30.34 24.55 -1.36
N SER A 838 -30.62 25.81 -1.06
CA SER A 838 -31.84 26.50 -1.52
C SER A 838 -31.72 27.17 -2.89
N SER A 839 -30.54 27.13 -3.50
CA SER A 839 -30.17 28.02 -4.63
C SER A 839 -30.17 27.39 -6.01
N SER A 840 -30.46 26.15 -6.20
CA SER A 840 -30.33 25.42 -7.49
C SER A 840 -28.94 25.53 -8.12
N LEU A 841 -27.88 25.75 -7.32
CA LEU A 841 -26.50 25.72 -7.80
C LEU A 841 -26.18 24.30 -8.29
N THR A 842 -25.73 24.15 -9.53
CA THR A 842 -25.52 22.86 -10.16
C THR A 842 -24.18 22.83 -10.90
N LEU A 843 -23.49 21.70 -10.82
CA LEU A 843 -22.32 21.37 -11.60
C LEU A 843 -22.71 20.44 -12.75
N TRP A 844 -22.46 20.89 -13.99
CA TRP A 844 -22.50 20.07 -15.20
C TRP A 844 -21.09 19.75 -15.65
N HIS A 845 -20.78 18.50 -15.83
CA HIS A 845 -19.48 18.05 -16.36
C HIS A 845 -19.69 16.99 -17.44
N ASP A 846 -19.13 17.25 -18.64
CA ASP A 846 -19.08 16.27 -19.72
C ASP A 846 -17.63 15.80 -19.94
N LEU A 847 -17.35 14.57 -19.57
CA LEU A 847 -16.02 13.96 -19.68
C LEU A 847 -15.48 13.91 -21.11
N ARG A 848 -16.35 13.77 -22.11
CA ARG A 848 -15.93 13.64 -23.53
C ARG A 848 -15.39 14.93 -24.11
N THR A 849 -15.98 16.04 -23.71
CA THR A 849 -15.52 17.38 -24.12
C THR A 849 -14.55 17.97 -23.09
N ASN A 850 -14.39 17.27 -21.96
CA ASN A 850 -13.66 17.74 -20.79
C ASN A 850 -14.06 19.18 -20.37
N THR A 851 -15.37 19.42 -20.37
CA THR A 851 -15.94 20.73 -20.10
C THR A 851 -16.83 20.66 -18.88
N SER A 852 -16.68 21.64 -17.98
CA SER A 852 -17.52 21.81 -16.82
C SER A 852 -18.11 23.22 -16.76
N ILE A 853 -19.34 23.29 -16.28
CA ILE A 853 -20.01 24.57 -15.98
C ILE A 853 -20.61 24.40 -14.58
N CYS A 854 -20.38 25.34 -13.69
CA CYS A 854 -21.05 25.45 -12.42
C CYS A 854 -21.80 26.80 -12.35
N GLY A 855 -23.06 26.75 -11.98
CA GLY A 855 -23.86 28.00 -11.92
C GLY A 855 -25.31 27.73 -11.51
N LEU A 856 -26.10 28.81 -11.50
CA LEU A 856 -27.51 28.77 -11.12
C LEU A 856 -28.39 28.37 -12.31
N GLN A 857 -29.13 27.31 -12.15
CA GLN A 857 -30.15 26.93 -13.13
C GLN A 857 -31.41 27.74 -12.86
N LYS A 858 -31.61 28.80 -13.61
CA LYS A 858 -32.93 29.46 -13.62
C LYS A 858 -33.93 28.49 -14.23
N ASN A 859 -34.97 28.14 -13.48
CA ASN A 859 -36.10 27.42 -14.04
C ASN A 859 -36.56 28.18 -15.29
N LEU A 860 -36.34 27.59 -16.45
CA LEU A 860 -37.07 27.99 -17.66
C LEU A 860 -38.56 27.70 -17.41
N ARG A 861 -39.24 28.60 -16.67
CA ARG A 861 -40.69 28.74 -16.79
C ARG A 861 -40.90 29.78 -17.87
N GLU A 862 -41.43 29.27 -18.95
CA GLU A 862 -41.97 29.81 -20.18
C GLU A 862 -41.16 29.60 -21.43
#